data_d1ec946f9fbf107f0404509d70123000
#
_entry.id   d1ec946f9fbf107f0404509d70123000
#
_cell.length_a   1.000
_cell.length_b   1.000
_cell.length_c   1.000
_cell.angle_alpha   90.00
_cell.angle_beta   90.00
_cell.angle_gamma   90.00
#
_symmetry.space_group_name_H-M   'P 1'
#
loop_
_entity.id
_entity.type
_entity.pdbx_description
1 polymer ?
#
loop_
_entity_poly.entity_id
_entity_poly.type
_entity_poly.pdbx_seq_one_letter_code
_entity_poly.pdbx_strand_id
1 'polypeptide(L)'
;MTTTSAFMLNVRLDNVAVVAIDVPGEKVNTLKAEFAAQVRAILKQIRENKALQGVVFISAKADNFIAGADINMIGHCQNAQEAETLARQGQQLMAEIQALPVPVIAAIHGACLGGGLEMALACHRRICTDDVKTVLGLPEVQLGLLPGSGGTQRLPRLVGVSTALDMILTGKQLRARQALKAGLVDDVVPQTILLEAAVELAKKERLAQRTLPVRERILAGPLGRALLFRLVRKKTAQKTQGNYPATERIIDVIETGLAQGSSSGYDAEARAFGELAMTPQSQALRAVFFASTEVKKDPGSDAPPGPLNSVGILGGGLMGGGIAWVTACKGGLPVRIKDINTQGINHALKYSWDLLETKVRRRHIKANERDKQLALISGSTDYRGFSHRDLVIEAVFEDLPLKQQMVAEVEQNCAAHTIFASNTSSLPIGDIAANAARPEQVIGLHFFSPVEKMPLVEVIPHASTSAQTIATTVKLAKKQGKTPIVVSDKAGFYVNRILAPYINEAIRMLTEGERVEHIDAALVKFGFPVGPIQLLDEVGTDTGTKIIPVLEAAYGERFSAPANVVASILNDDRKGRKNGRGFYLYGEKGRKSKKQVDPAIYKLIGVQGQSRLSAQQVAERCVMLMLNEAARCFDEKVIRSARDGDIGAVFGIGFPPFLGGPFRYMDALGPGEMVATLQRLAALYGPRYAPCEQLVRMAERREHFWTNGETDQGN
;
A
#
# COMPACT_ATOMS: atom_id res chain seq x y z
N MET A 1 -17.11 27.63 24.01
CA MET A 1 -17.40 26.41 23.26
C MET A 1 -17.18 25.26 24.21
N THR A 2 -18.19 24.52 24.64
CA THR A 2 -18.05 23.32 25.46
C THR A 2 -17.36 22.28 24.61
N THR A 3 -16.09 22.00 24.89
CA THR A 3 -15.35 20.89 24.27
C THR A 3 -16.05 19.60 24.63
N THR A 4 -16.74 19.02 23.67
CA THR A 4 -17.36 17.69 23.82
C THR A 4 -16.26 16.69 24.12
N SER A 5 -16.34 16.00 25.26
CA SER A 5 -15.28 15.07 25.69
C SER A 5 -15.19 13.86 24.76
N ALA A 6 -13.96 13.49 24.35
CA ALA A 6 -13.71 12.28 23.56
C ALA A 6 -13.79 11.00 24.41
N PHE A 7 -13.72 11.13 25.74
CA PHE A 7 -13.81 10.02 26.68
C PHE A 7 -14.92 10.29 27.68
N MET A 8 -15.84 9.34 27.83
CA MET A 8 -16.98 9.47 28.71
C MET A 8 -16.99 8.34 29.73
N LEU A 9 -16.99 8.71 31.02
CA LEU A 9 -17.07 7.75 32.12
C LEU A 9 -18.53 7.53 32.53
N ASN A 10 -18.93 6.27 32.56
CA ASN A 10 -20.21 5.83 33.11
C ASN A 10 -19.97 4.69 34.15
N VAL A 11 -20.47 4.84 35.35
CA VAL A 11 -20.40 3.81 36.38
C VAL A 11 -21.71 3.04 36.39
N ARG A 12 -21.66 1.76 36.16
CA ARG A 12 -22.81 0.84 36.10
C ARG A 12 -23.30 0.54 37.52
N LEU A 13 -24.52 0.04 37.61
CA LEU A 13 -25.12 -0.39 38.91
C LEU A 13 -24.34 -1.51 39.60
N ASP A 14 -23.59 -2.31 38.82
CA ASP A 14 -22.74 -3.39 39.29
C ASP A 14 -21.30 -2.93 39.63
N ASN A 15 -21.10 -1.62 39.83
CA ASN A 15 -19.82 -1.02 40.20
C ASN A 15 -18.69 -1.27 39.19
N VAL A 16 -18.99 -1.46 37.91
CA VAL A 16 -18.00 -1.47 36.83
C VAL A 16 -18.01 -0.11 36.10
N ALA A 17 -16.85 0.51 35.99
CA ALA A 17 -16.69 1.73 35.24
C ALA A 17 -16.54 1.42 33.75
N VAL A 18 -17.37 2.02 32.91
CA VAL A 18 -17.28 1.94 31.45
C VAL A 18 -16.78 3.28 30.92
N VAL A 19 -15.63 3.28 30.27
CA VAL A 19 -15.05 4.44 29.59
C VAL A 19 -15.32 4.29 28.10
N ALA A 20 -16.30 5.03 27.60
CA ALA A 20 -16.64 5.06 26.19
C ALA A 20 -15.74 6.07 25.44
N ILE A 21 -15.23 5.66 24.30
CA ILE A 21 -14.32 6.46 23.46
C ILE A 21 -15.08 6.89 22.21
N ASP A 22 -15.26 8.19 22.03
CA ASP A 22 -15.95 8.79 20.89
C ASP A 22 -15.36 10.17 20.54
N VAL A 23 -14.42 10.20 19.60
CA VAL A 23 -13.82 11.44 19.12
C VAL A 23 -14.88 12.22 18.32
N PRO A 24 -15.27 13.42 18.79
CA PRO A 24 -16.34 14.18 18.16
C PRO A 24 -16.01 14.59 16.73
N GLY A 25 -16.98 14.43 15.82
CA GLY A 25 -16.85 14.84 14.41
C GLY A 25 -15.99 13.91 13.54
N GLU A 26 -15.33 12.92 14.11
CA GLU A 26 -14.50 11.98 13.36
C GLU A 26 -15.21 10.64 13.13
N LYS A 27 -14.96 10.02 11.98
CA LYS A 27 -15.50 8.68 11.66
C LYS A 27 -14.81 7.56 12.45
N VAL A 28 -13.58 7.80 12.88
CA VAL A 28 -12.73 6.86 13.62
C VAL A 28 -12.15 7.55 14.84
N ASN A 29 -11.85 6.79 15.91
CA ASN A 29 -11.14 7.33 17.05
C ASN A 29 -9.64 7.38 16.75
N THR A 30 -9.03 8.55 16.95
CA THR A 30 -7.58 8.76 16.97
C THR A 30 -7.15 9.34 18.32
N LEU A 31 -5.97 8.98 18.81
CA LEU A 31 -5.43 9.54 20.04
C LEU A 31 -4.72 10.85 19.74
N LYS A 32 -5.18 11.94 20.38
CA LYS A 32 -4.58 13.27 20.30
C LYS A 32 -3.96 13.64 21.64
N ALA A 33 -2.89 14.44 21.61
CA ALA A 33 -2.21 14.88 22.82
C ALA A 33 -3.14 15.64 23.78
N GLU A 34 -4.09 16.41 23.25
CA GLU A 34 -5.10 17.17 24.02
C GLU A 34 -6.02 16.25 24.86
N PHE A 35 -6.17 14.98 24.51
CA PHE A 35 -7.00 14.05 25.26
C PHE A 35 -6.33 13.51 26.54
N ALA A 36 -5.02 13.70 26.70
CA ALA A 36 -4.29 13.21 27.87
C ALA A 36 -4.84 13.76 29.17
N ALA A 37 -5.22 15.03 29.21
CA ALA A 37 -5.82 15.67 30.38
C ALA A 37 -7.20 15.06 30.71
N GLN A 38 -8.04 14.78 29.71
CA GLN A 38 -9.35 14.14 29.87
C GLN A 38 -9.20 12.73 30.45
N VAL A 39 -8.29 11.94 29.87
CA VAL A 39 -8.04 10.58 30.35
C VAL A 39 -7.53 10.60 31.79
N ARG A 40 -6.58 11.47 32.15
CA ARG A 40 -6.08 11.60 33.53
C ARG A 40 -7.17 12.00 34.52
N ALA A 41 -8.09 12.90 34.14
CA ALA A 41 -9.23 13.27 34.98
C ALA A 41 -10.14 12.04 35.25
N ILE A 42 -10.39 11.21 34.24
CA ILE A 42 -11.15 9.96 34.39
C ILE A 42 -10.39 8.95 35.27
N LEU A 43 -9.09 8.76 35.03
CA LEU A 43 -8.25 7.85 35.87
C LEU A 43 -8.22 8.30 37.33
N LYS A 44 -8.23 9.61 37.59
CA LYS A 44 -8.36 10.14 38.97
C LYS A 44 -9.69 9.74 39.61
N GLN A 45 -10.81 9.97 38.91
CA GLN A 45 -12.15 9.59 39.41
C GLN A 45 -12.22 8.07 39.71
N ILE A 46 -11.66 7.24 38.83
CA ILE A 46 -11.61 5.78 39.02
C ILE A 46 -10.79 5.41 40.29
N ARG A 47 -9.64 6.05 40.52
CA ARG A 47 -8.78 5.79 41.71
C ARG A 47 -9.48 6.20 43.02
N GLU A 48 -10.24 7.28 42.97
CA GLU A 48 -10.95 7.84 44.15
C GLU A 48 -12.19 7.01 44.49
N ASN A 49 -12.85 6.37 43.54
CA ASN A 49 -14.02 5.55 43.78
C ASN A 49 -13.63 4.13 44.22
N LYS A 50 -13.59 3.92 45.53
CA LYS A 50 -13.22 2.61 46.15
C LYS A 50 -14.25 1.51 45.98
N ALA A 51 -15.48 1.83 45.52
CA ALA A 51 -16.53 0.84 45.28
C ALA A 51 -16.36 0.15 43.91
N LEU A 52 -15.52 0.64 43.03
CA LEU A 52 -15.35 0.05 41.71
C LEU A 52 -14.69 -1.33 41.78
N GLN A 53 -15.28 -2.27 41.04
CA GLN A 53 -14.79 -3.64 40.89
C GLN A 53 -13.88 -3.79 39.65
N GLY A 54 -14.03 -2.92 38.63
CA GLY A 54 -13.26 -2.97 37.41
C GLY A 54 -13.57 -1.83 36.46
N VAL A 55 -12.80 -1.77 35.38
CA VAL A 55 -12.89 -0.74 34.33
C VAL A 55 -12.92 -1.42 32.96
N VAL A 56 -13.78 -0.94 32.08
CA VAL A 56 -13.85 -1.35 30.68
C VAL A 56 -13.66 -0.16 29.77
N PHE A 57 -12.65 -0.19 28.89
CA PHE A 57 -12.51 0.74 27.78
C PHE A 57 -13.19 0.16 26.54
N ILE A 58 -14.11 0.89 25.93
CA ILE A 58 -14.85 0.49 24.73
C ILE A 58 -15.06 1.68 23.80
N SER A 59 -15.08 1.47 22.51
CA SER A 59 -15.40 2.52 21.54
C SER A 59 -16.91 2.64 21.32
N ALA A 60 -17.40 3.87 21.14
CA ALA A 60 -18.76 4.16 20.69
C ALA A 60 -18.89 4.20 19.16
N LYS A 61 -17.77 4.17 18.39
CA LYS A 61 -17.79 4.08 16.92
C LYS A 61 -18.20 2.67 16.47
N ALA A 62 -18.86 2.56 15.31
CA ALA A 62 -19.39 1.27 14.85
C ALA A 62 -18.30 0.23 14.45
N ASP A 63 -17.21 0.69 13.82
CA ASP A 63 -16.25 -0.17 13.12
C ASP A 63 -14.80 0.01 13.60
N ASN A 64 -14.58 0.69 14.72
CA ASN A 64 -13.26 1.11 15.11
C ASN A 64 -13.14 1.18 16.65
N PHE A 65 -12.09 0.59 17.19
CA PHE A 65 -11.70 0.81 18.59
C PHE A 65 -10.91 2.13 18.67
N ILE A 66 -9.65 2.11 18.22
CA ILE A 66 -8.79 3.29 18.04
C ILE A 66 -7.87 2.99 16.85
N ALA A 67 -7.87 3.86 15.84
CA ALA A 67 -7.09 3.67 14.59
C ALA A 67 -5.61 4.09 14.70
N GLY A 68 -5.17 4.56 15.86
CA GLY A 68 -3.80 5.00 16.12
C GLY A 68 -3.74 6.37 16.77
N ALA A 69 -2.54 6.93 16.90
CA ALA A 69 -2.32 8.32 17.27
C ALA A 69 -2.49 9.23 16.05
N ASP A 70 -2.83 10.49 16.29
CA ASP A 70 -2.88 11.50 15.24
C ASP A 70 -1.45 11.80 14.75
N ILE A 71 -1.18 11.42 13.50
CA ILE A 71 0.16 11.56 12.87
C ILE A 71 0.52 13.05 12.69
N ASN A 72 -0.47 13.94 12.59
CA ASN A 72 -0.22 15.38 12.45
C ASN A 72 0.56 15.95 13.65
N MET A 73 0.39 15.38 14.85
CA MET A 73 1.16 15.81 16.03
C MET A 73 2.68 15.71 15.81
N ILE A 74 3.11 14.70 15.04
CA ILE A 74 4.53 14.50 14.74
C ILE A 74 5.02 15.54 13.73
N GLY A 75 4.16 15.94 12.79
CA GLY A 75 4.45 16.99 11.80
C GLY A 75 4.70 18.37 12.43
N HIS A 76 4.13 18.64 13.61
CA HIS A 76 4.33 19.90 14.34
C HIS A 76 5.62 19.93 15.16
N CYS A 77 6.28 18.79 15.42
CA CYS A 77 7.54 18.75 16.14
C CYS A 77 8.67 19.37 15.31
N GLN A 78 9.38 20.31 15.90
CA GLN A 78 10.49 21.01 15.25
C GLN A 78 11.83 20.26 15.39
N ASN A 79 11.95 19.38 16.37
CA ASN A 79 13.17 18.64 16.66
C ASN A 79 12.88 17.29 17.34
N ALA A 80 13.92 16.46 17.44
CA ALA A 80 13.82 15.12 18.01
C ALA A 80 13.36 15.13 19.48
N GLN A 81 13.74 16.14 20.26
CA GLN A 81 13.40 16.25 21.67
C GLN A 81 11.90 16.48 21.89
N GLU A 82 11.26 17.25 21.03
CA GLU A 82 9.81 17.46 21.09
C GLU A 82 9.05 16.16 20.77
N ALA A 83 9.46 15.42 19.75
CA ALA A 83 8.88 14.14 19.42
C ALA A 83 9.15 13.06 20.48
N GLU A 84 10.35 13.05 21.10
CA GLU A 84 10.66 12.23 22.27
C GLU A 84 9.73 12.54 23.44
N THR A 85 9.47 13.83 23.69
CA THR A 85 8.58 14.27 24.77
C THR A 85 7.16 13.75 24.56
N LEU A 86 6.63 13.77 23.33
CA LEU A 86 5.35 13.16 22.99
C LEU A 86 5.31 11.66 23.31
N ALA A 87 6.37 10.93 22.95
CA ALA A 87 6.46 9.50 23.25
C ALA A 87 6.47 9.23 24.77
N ARG A 88 7.26 10.00 25.54
CA ARG A 88 7.31 9.89 27.01
C ARG A 88 5.97 10.19 27.67
N GLN A 89 5.23 11.20 27.18
CA GLN A 89 3.89 11.48 27.67
C GLN A 89 2.91 10.34 27.40
N GLY A 90 3.01 9.71 26.22
CA GLY A 90 2.25 8.50 25.87
C GLY A 90 2.59 7.33 26.79
N GLN A 91 3.88 7.05 26.97
CA GLN A 91 4.37 5.99 27.88
C GLN A 91 3.84 6.18 29.31
N GLN A 92 3.89 7.42 29.82
CA GLN A 92 3.41 7.76 31.15
C GLN A 92 1.90 7.51 31.27
N LEU A 93 1.09 7.95 30.30
CA LEU A 93 -0.35 7.73 30.31
C LEU A 93 -0.69 6.24 30.29
N MET A 94 0.01 5.44 29.48
CA MET A 94 -0.15 3.98 29.46
C MET A 94 0.24 3.33 30.80
N ALA A 95 1.30 3.83 31.45
CA ALA A 95 1.68 3.36 32.79
C ALA A 95 0.62 3.72 33.84
N GLU A 96 0.01 4.89 33.77
CA GLU A 96 -1.08 5.31 34.65
C GLU A 96 -2.33 4.41 34.52
N ILE A 97 -2.68 3.97 33.29
CA ILE A 97 -3.75 3.00 33.05
C ILE A 97 -3.40 1.63 33.67
N GLN A 98 -2.18 1.16 33.41
CA GLN A 98 -1.69 -0.13 33.93
C GLN A 98 -1.63 -0.19 35.45
N ALA A 99 -1.42 0.95 36.10
CA ALA A 99 -1.29 1.07 37.56
C ALA A 99 -2.63 1.23 38.29
N LEU A 100 -3.77 1.15 37.61
CA LEU A 100 -5.09 1.19 38.26
C LEU A 100 -5.25 0.00 39.22
N PRO A 101 -5.83 0.24 40.41
CA PRO A 101 -5.92 -0.81 41.48
C PRO A 101 -6.97 -1.88 41.19
N VAL A 102 -7.80 -1.70 40.17
CA VAL A 102 -8.87 -2.62 39.75
C VAL A 102 -8.57 -3.19 38.36
N PRO A 103 -9.13 -4.36 37.99
CA PRO A 103 -8.97 -4.91 36.64
C PRO A 103 -9.42 -3.94 35.56
N VAL A 104 -8.59 -3.77 34.53
CA VAL A 104 -8.85 -2.92 33.38
C VAL A 104 -8.92 -3.79 32.12
N ILE A 105 -10.03 -3.71 31.41
CA ILE A 105 -10.33 -4.54 30.24
C ILE A 105 -10.46 -3.65 29.01
N ALA A 106 -9.76 -3.99 27.93
CA ALA A 106 -10.01 -3.42 26.61
C ALA A 106 -11.04 -4.29 25.85
N ALA A 107 -12.20 -3.71 25.57
CA ALA A 107 -13.27 -4.33 24.76
C ALA A 107 -13.16 -3.83 23.33
N ILE A 108 -12.57 -4.63 22.43
CA ILE A 108 -12.09 -4.21 21.12
C ILE A 108 -13.03 -4.68 20.03
N HIS A 109 -13.50 -3.74 19.18
CA HIS A 109 -14.15 -4.06 17.93
C HIS A 109 -13.59 -3.20 16.81
N GLY A 110 -13.55 -3.73 15.59
CA GLY A 110 -12.94 -3.05 14.43
C GLY A 110 -11.42 -2.84 14.58
N ALA A 111 -10.92 -1.75 14.04
CA ALA A 111 -9.48 -1.46 14.02
C ALA A 111 -8.95 -1.04 15.39
N CYS A 112 -7.87 -1.71 15.85
CA CYS A 112 -7.10 -1.41 17.05
C CYS A 112 -5.62 -1.35 16.67
N LEU A 113 -5.15 -0.18 16.26
CA LEU A 113 -3.87 -0.01 15.60
C LEU A 113 -2.99 1.02 16.32
N GLY A 114 -1.67 0.87 16.21
CA GLY A 114 -0.69 1.83 16.74
C GLY A 114 -0.94 2.16 18.20
N GLY A 115 -0.99 3.45 18.53
CA GLY A 115 -1.31 3.93 19.88
C GLY A 115 -2.58 3.34 20.50
N GLY A 116 -3.57 2.95 19.67
CA GLY A 116 -4.76 2.24 20.13
C GLY A 116 -4.45 0.83 20.64
N LEU A 117 -3.56 0.10 19.97
CA LEU A 117 -3.09 -1.17 20.50
C LEU A 117 -2.18 -0.97 21.71
N GLU A 118 -1.35 0.08 21.74
CA GLU A 118 -0.53 0.40 22.90
C GLU A 118 -1.37 0.68 24.15
N MET A 119 -2.51 1.39 24.00
CA MET A 119 -3.48 1.59 25.07
C MET A 119 -4.11 0.25 25.50
N ALA A 120 -4.51 -0.59 24.55
CA ALA A 120 -5.04 -1.92 24.87
C ALA A 120 -4.01 -2.82 25.56
N LEU A 121 -2.72 -2.71 25.22
CA LEU A 121 -1.61 -3.41 25.88
C LEU A 121 -1.37 -2.92 27.32
N ALA A 122 -1.70 -1.66 27.61
CA ALA A 122 -1.66 -1.11 28.97
C ALA A 122 -2.83 -1.61 29.86
N CYS A 123 -3.92 -2.06 29.27
CA CYS A 123 -5.00 -2.72 30.00
C CYS A 123 -4.57 -4.10 30.50
N HIS A 124 -5.16 -4.56 31.64
CA HIS A 124 -4.83 -5.85 32.22
C HIS A 124 -5.25 -7.03 31.34
N ARG A 125 -6.41 -6.92 30.64
CA ARG A 125 -6.93 -7.93 29.70
C ARG A 125 -7.53 -7.27 28.46
N ARG A 126 -7.66 -8.05 27.42
CA ARG A 126 -8.20 -7.64 26.10
C ARG A 126 -9.12 -8.73 25.59
N ILE A 127 -10.33 -8.36 25.22
CA ILE A 127 -11.23 -9.20 24.44
C ILE A 127 -11.59 -8.50 23.13
N CYS A 128 -11.88 -9.24 22.09
CA CYS A 128 -12.24 -8.63 20.81
C CYS A 128 -13.40 -9.35 20.12
N THR A 129 -13.98 -8.68 19.14
CA THR A 129 -15.05 -9.27 18.32
C THR A 129 -14.49 -10.19 17.23
N ASP A 130 -15.30 -11.15 16.78
CA ASP A 130 -14.98 -12.04 15.65
C ASP A 130 -15.27 -11.40 14.26
N ASP A 131 -15.62 -10.12 14.23
CA ASP A 131 -15.90 -9.38 13.01
C ASP A 131 -14.68 -9.31 12.08
N VAL A 132 -14.92 -9.32 10.77
CA VAL A 132 -13.87 -9.28 9.75
C VAL A 132 -13.08 -7.95 9.74
N LYS A 133 -13.67 -6.87 10.27
CA LYS A 133 -13.03 -5.55 10.41
C LYS A 133 -12.14 -5.48 11.66
N THR A 134 -12.26 -6.42 12.59
CA THR A 134 -11.43 -6.44 13.80
C THR A 134 -10.02 -6.90 13.48
N VAL A 135 -9.10 -5.96 13.61
CA VAL A 135 -7.67 -6.14 13.36
C VAL A 135 -6.85 -5.41 14.43
N LEU A 136 -5.76 -6.06 14.86
CA LEU A 136 -4.87 -5.53 15.89
C LEU A 136 -3.43 -5.50 15.37
N GLY A 137 -2.72 -4.38 15.50
CA GLY A 137 -1.35 -4.26 15.00
C GLY A 137 -0.64 -2.98 15.42
N LEU A 138 0.68 -2.97 15.21
CA LEU A 138 1.57 -1.81 15.41
C LEU A 138 2.22 -1.47 14.05
N PRO A 139 1.56 -0.68 13.19
CA PRO A 139 2.01 -0.43 11.83
C PRO A 139 2.97 0.78 11.69
N GLU A 140 3.51 1.33 12.78
CA GLU A 140 4.33 2.55 12.80
C GLU A 140 5.55 2.47 11.88
N VAL A 141 6.10 1.28 11.66
CA VAL A 141 7.21 1.06 10.71
C VAL A 141 6.87 1.49 9.28
N GLN A 142 5.60 1.44 8.89
CA GLN A 142 5.14 1.90 7.58
C GLN A 142 5.22 3.43 7.42
N LEU A 143 5.35 4.14 8.55
CA LEU A 143 5.57 5.59 8.62
C LEU A 143 7.04 5.94 8.92
N GLY A 144 7.94 4.96 8.88
CA GLY A 144 9.34 5.14 9.25
C GLY A 144 9.54 5.41 10.75
N LEU A 145 8.61 4.96 11.58
CA LEU A 145 8.60 5.14 13.04
C LEU A 145 8.62 3.79 13.76
N LEU A 146 8.71 3.82 15.07
CA LEU A 146 8.44 2.70 15.95
C LEU A 146 7.27 3.03 16.90
N PRO A 147 6.61 2.03 17.54
CA PRO A 147 5.65 2.29 18.60
C PRO A 147 6.28 3.12 19.73
N GLY A 148 5.67 4.27 20.06
CA GLY A 148 6.30 5.24 20.98
C GLY A 148 5.69 5.28 22.39
N SER A 149 4.59 4.54 22.64
CA SER A 149 3.87 4.57 23.92
C SER A 149 4.00 3.26 24.71
N GLY A 150 5.09 2.54 24.48
CA GLY A 150 5.42 1.29 25.19
C GLY A 150 5.13 0.01 24.44
N GLY A 151 4.73 0.09 23.18
CA GLY A 151 4.41 -1.07 22.35
C GLY A 151 5.58 -2.00 22.15
N THR A 152 6.79 -1.47 21.96
CA THR A 152 8.02 -2.26 21.79
C THR A 152 8.40 -3.01 23.07
N GLN A 153 7.89 -2.60 24.23
CA GLN A 153 8.20 -3.21 25.52
C GLN A 153 7.09 -4.18 26.01
N ARG A 154 5.82 -3.79 25.81
CA ARG A 154 4.67 -4.61 26.28
C ARG A 154 4.38 -5.78 25.37
N LEU A 155 4.42 -5.57 24.04
CA LEU A 155 4.05 -6.63 23.09
C LEU A 155 4.96 -7.87 23.18
N PRO A 156 6.32 -7.77 23.19
CA PRO A 156 7.18 -8.95 23.29
C PRO A 156 6.98 -9.75 24.58
N ARG A 157 6.62 -9.08 25.68
CA ARG A 157 6.36 -9.74 26.96
C ARG A 157 5.01 -10.44 27.01
N LEU A 158 4.07 -10.03 26.14
CA LEU A 158 2.73 -10.62 26.06
C LEU A 158 2.66 -11.79 25.07
N VAL A 159 3.16 -11.61 23.84
CA VAL A 159 2.99 -12.57 22.72
C VAL A 159 4.28 -13.33 22.38
N GLY A 160 5.37 -13.02 23.05
CA GLY A 160 6.70 -13.55 22.74
C GLY A 160 7.48 -12.70 21.71
N VAL A 161 8.80 -12.82 21.77
CA VAL A 161 9.73 -11.96 21.00
C VAL A 161 9.58 -12.15 19.50
N SER A 162 9.45 -13.40 19.04
CA SER A 162 9.37 -13.71 17.61
C SER A 162 8.09 -13.17 16.97
N THR A 163 6.95 -13.28 17.65
CA THR A 163 5.67 -12.74 17.18
C THR A 163 5.68 -11.20 17.20
N ALA A 164 6.21 -10.60 18.25
CA ALA A 164 6.30 -9.15 18.38
C ALA A 164 7.19 -8.54 17.28
N LEU A 165 8.37 -9.12 17.03
CA LEU A 165 9.25 -8.69 15.94
C LEU A 165 8.58 -8.80 14.57
N ASP A 166 7.83 -9.88 14.29
CA ASP A 166 7.08 -10.01 13.04
C ASP A 166 6.02 -8.91 12.90
N MET A 167 5.26 -8.62 13.97
CA MET A 167 4.24 -7.57 13.97
C MET A 167 4.84 -6.17 13.80
N ILE A 168 5.86 -5.81 14.58
CA ILE A 168 6.39 -4.44 14.62
C ILE A 168 7.26 -4.14 13.39
N LEU A 169 8.11 -5.08 12.96
CA LEU A 169 9.00 -4.89 11.80
C LEU A 169 8.29 -4.88 10.44
N THR A 170 7.09 -5.45 10.38
CA THR A 170 6.34 -5.55 9.11
C THR A 170 5.03 -4.75 9.11
N GLY A 171 4.62 -4.21 10.24
CA GLY A 171 3.31 -3.59 10.40
C GLY A 171 2.14 -4.58 10.28
N LYS A 172 2.41 -5.88 10.52
CA LYS A 172 1.43 -6.95 10.38
C LYS A 172 0.29 -6.80 11.36
N GLN A 173 -0.92 -6.84 10.83
CA GLN A 173 -2.14 -6.83 11.60
C GLN A 173 -2.67 -8.25 11.79
N LEU A 174 -3.05 -8.59 13.02
CA LEU A 174 -3.66 -9.87 13.37
C LEU A 174 -5.18 -9.75 13.39
N ARG A 175 -5.88 -10.69 12.78
CA ARG A 175 -7.33 -10.85 12.93
C ARG A 175 -7.66 -11.54 14.26
N ALA A 176 -8.90 -11.42 14.73
CA ALA A 176 -9.35 -11.88 16.03
C ALA A 176 -8.84 -13.29 16.42
N ARG A 177 -9.04 -14.29 15.56
CA ARG A 177 -8.57 -15.67 15.83
C ARG A 177 -7.04 -15.82 15.85
N GLN A 178 -6.33 -15.01 15.05
CA GLN A 178 -4.86 -14.98 15.04
C GLN A 178 -4.35 -14.29 16.31
N ALA A 179 -5.01 -13.21 16.74
CA ALA A 179 -4.71 -12.50 17.97
C ALA A 179 -4.91 -13.39 19.20
N LEU A 180 -6.03 -14.16 19.25
CA LEU A 180 -6.28 -15.16 20.30
C LEU A 180 -5.18 -16.23 20.32
N LYS A 181 -4.86 -16.82 19.16
CA LYS A 181 -3.81 -17.85 19.05
C LYS A 181 -2.44 -17.32 19.46
N ALA A 182 -2.11 -16.08 19.12
CA ALA A 182 -0.85 -15.43 19.49
C ALA A 182 -0.83 -15.01 20.97
N GLY A 183 -1.99 -14.98 21.61
CA GLY A 183 -2.13 -14.53 22.95
C GLY A 183 -2.16 -13.02 23.13
N LEU A 184 -2.43 -12.31 22.07
CA LEU A 184 -2.63 -10.88 22.11
C LEU A 184 -3.95 -10.49 22.78
N VAL A 185 -4.99 -11.30 22.60
CA VAL A 185 -6.29 -11.17 23.28
C VAL A 185 -6.61 -12.41 24.10
N ASP A 186 -7.44 -12.25 25.12
CA ASP A 186 -7.81 -13.30 26.07
C ASP A 186 -9.05 -14.07 25.60
N ASP A 187 -9.95 -13.42 24.85
CA ASP A 187 -11.15 -14.05 24.28
C ASP A 187 -11.62 -13.35 22.99
N VAL A 188 -12.46 -14.06 22.24
CA VAL A 188 -13.10 -13.58 20.99
C VAL A 188 -14.58 -13.87 21.05
N VAL A 189 -15.40 -12.83 21.06
CA VAL A 189 -16.85 -12.89 21.28
C VAL A 189 -17.63 -12.20 20.14
N PRO A 190 -18.91 -12.52 19.93
CA PRO A 190 -19.78 -11.73 19.07
C PRO A 190 -19.90 -10.28 19.56
N GLN A 191 -20.08 -9.33 18.64
CA GLN A 191 -20.18 -7.90 18.99
C GLN A 191 -21.35 -7.61 19.95
N THR A 192 -22.45 -8.32 19.81
CA THR A 192 -23.66 -8.15 20.64
C THR A 192 -23.45 -8.36 22.13
N ILE A 193 -22.45 -9.16 22.52
CA ILE A 193 -22.15 -9.48 23.92
C ILE A 193 -20.81 -8.91 24.38
N LEU A 194 -20.12 -8.12 23.55
CA LEU A 194 -18.76 -7.65 23.84
C LEU A 194 -18.68 -6.89 25.17
N LEU A 195 -19.58 -5.94 25.41
CA LEU A 195 -19.56 -5.14 26.62
C LEU A 195 -19.82 -6.01 27.88
N GLU A 196 -20.84 -6.86 27.85
CA GLU A 196 -21.17 -7.70 29.00
C GLU A 196 -20.06 -8.71 29.29
N ALA A 197 -19.46 -9.31 28.27
CA ALA A 197 -18.31 -10.20 28.45
C ALA A 197 -17.11 -9.47 29.07
N ALA A 198 -16.87 -8.21 28.67
CA ALA A 198 -15.82 -7.38 29.26
C ALA A 198 -16.12 -7.03 30.73
N VAL A 199 -17.36 -6.69 31.03
CA VAL A 199 -17.83 -6.40 32.40
C VAL A 199 -17.63 -7.60 33.29
N GLU A 200 -18.07 -8.79 32.86
CA GLU A 200 -17.88 -10.02 33.62
C GLU A 200 -16.39 -10.37 33.86
N LEU A 201 -15.55 -10.07 32.86
CA LEU A 201 -14.10 -10.24 33.03
C LEU A 201 -13.51 -9.21 34.02
N ALA A 202 -14.05 -7.99 34.06
CA ALA A 202 -13.60 -6.90 34.93
C ALA A 202 -13.94 -7.13 36.41
N LYS A 203 -14.95 -7.96 36.72
CA LYS A 203 -15.34 -8.32 38.09
C LYS A 203 -14.48 -9.42 38.72
N LYS A 204 -13.57 -10.05 37.94
CA LYS A 204 -12.71 -11.12 38.44
C LYS A 204 -11.59 -10.55 39.30
N GLU A 205 -11.59 -10.83 40.60
CA GLU A 205 -10.59 -10.32 41.58
C GLU A 205 -9.15 -10.69 41.22
N ARG A 206 -8.92 -11.86 40.63
CA ARG A 206 -7.59 -12.32 40.19
C ARG A 206 -7.60 -12.70 38.73
N LEU A 207 -6.88 -11.93 37.97
CA LEU A 207 -6.60 -12.27 36.58
C LEU A 207 -5.34 -13.17 36.54
N ALA A 208 -5.49 -14.41 36.09
CA ALA A 208 -4.38 -15.36 35.97
C ALA A 208 -3.23 -14.76 35.13
N GLN A 209 -2.01 -14.82 35.66
CA GLN A 209 -0.84 -14.38 34.89
C GLN A 209 -0.62 -15.30 33.71
N ARG A 210 -0.45 -14.71 32.55
CA ARG A 210 -0.16 -15.46 31.33
C ARG A 210 1.32 -15.81 31.29
N THR A 211 1.60 -17.10 31.09
CA THR A 211 2.97 -17.57 30.87
C THR A 211 3.25 -17.75 29.38
N LEU A 212 4.39 -17.23 28.92
CA LEU A 212 4.84 -17.44 27.53
C LEU A 212 5.17 -18.92 27.29
N PRO A 213 4.94 -19.45 26.07
CA PRO A 213 5.41 -20.76 25.67
C PRO A 213 6.91 -20.95 25.95
N VAL A 214 7.31 -22.17 26.30
CA VAL A 214 8.72 -22.50 26.64
C VAL A 214 9.70 -22.02 25.55
N ARG A 215 9.34 -22.19 24.28
CA ARG A 215 10.14 -21.70 23.15
C ARG A 215 10.39 -20.20 23.22
N GLU A 216 9.39 -19.38 23.48
CA GLU A 216 9.52 -17.93 23.55
C GLU A 216 10.35 -17.50 24.78
N ARG A 217 10.23 -18.25 25.88
CA ARG A 217 11.07 -18.02 27.08
C ARG A 217 12.55 -18.29 26.79
N ILE A 218 12.86 -19.37 26.06
CA ILE A 218 14.23 -19.70 25.61
C ILE A 218 14.75 -18.60 24.68
N LEU A 219 13.94 -18.14 23.70
CA LEU A 219 14.32 -17.07 22.77
C LEU A 219 14.53 -15.71 23.46
N ALA A 220 13.85 -15.45 24.56
CA ALA A 220 14.04 -14.24 25.35
C ALA A 220 15.30 -14.32 26.26
N GLY A 221 15.80 -15.51 26.56
CA GLY A 221 17.02 -15.72 27.35
C GLY A 221 18.30 -15.29 26.61
N PRO A 222 19.43 -15.10 27.32
CA PRO A 222 20.63 -14.50 26.75
C PRO A 222 21.14 -15.11 25.45
N LEU A 223 21.29 -16.44 25.42
CA LEU A 223 21.79 -17.17 24.23
C LEU A 223 20.77 -17.17 23.08
N GLY A 224 19.50 -17.48 23.41
CA GLY A 224 18.41 -17.49 22.39
C GLY A 224 18.23 -16.09 21.79
N ARG A 225 18.29 -15.06 22.60
CA ARG A 225 18.18 -13.65 22.18
C ARG A 225 19.34 -13.28 21.23
N ALA A 226 20.59 -13.54 21.58
CA ALA A 226 21.74 -13.23 20.73
C ALA A 226 21.63 -13.86 19.34
N LEU A 227 21.22 -15.14 19.27
CA LEU A 227 21.04 -15.84 17.99
C LEU A 227 19.83 -15.27 17.21
N LEU A 228 18.69 -15.05 17.86
CA LEU A 228 17.49 -14.54 17.24
C LEU A 228 17.71 -13.15 16.63
N PHE A 229 18.27 -12.21 17.40
CA PHE A 229 18.49 -10.85 16.94
C PHE A 229 19.54 -10.76 15.83
N ARG A 230 20.58 -11.58 15.86
CA ARG A 230 21.54 -11.71 14.74
C ARG A 230 20.85 -12.16 13.45
N LEU A 231 19.98 -13.17 13.52
CA LEU A 231 19.23 -13.66 12.35
C LEU A 231 18.22 -12.61 11.84
N VAL A 232 17.53 -11.94 12.75
CA VAL A 232 16.55 -10.89 12.40
C VAL A 232 17.26 -9.72 11.73
N ARG A 233 18.37 -9.19 12.28
CA ARG A 233 19.17 -8.12 11.65
C ARG A 233 19.61 -8.52 10.24
N LYS A 234 20.19 -9.71 10.07
CA LYS A 234 20.61 -10.19 8.74
C LYS A 234 19.45 -10.23 7.74
N LYS A 235 18.31 -10.78 8.15
CA LYS A 235 17.12 -10.89 7.28
C LYS A 235 16.51 -9.52 6.97
N THR A 236 16.49 -8.63 7.94
CA THR A 236 15.98 -7.26 7.77
C THR A 236 16.88 -6.46 6.84
N ALA A 237 18.20 -6.46 7.05
CA ALA A 237 19.17 -5.79 6.17
C ALA A 237 19.07 -6.28 4.71
N GLN A 238 18.88 -7.58 4.48
CA GLN A 238 18.66 -8.13 3.15
C GLN A 238 17.37 -7.64 2.48
N LYS A 239 16.32 -7.35 3.27
CA LYS A 239 15.03 -6.87 2.73
C LYS A 239 15.00 -5.37 2.53
N THR A 240 15.56 -4.63 3.47
CA THR A 240 15.50 -3.16 3.49
C THR A 240 16.66 -2.50 2.75
N GLN A 241 17.71 -3.26 2.44
CA GLN A 241 18.96 -2.75 1.84
C GLN A 241 19.57 -1.56 2.60
N GLY A 242 19.23 -1.40 3.89
CA GLY A 242 19.66 -0.26 4.71
C GLY A 242 18.83 1.03 4.54
N ASN A 243 17.79 1.00 3.70
CA ASN A 243 17.01 2.19 3.35
C ASN A 243 15.93 2.58 4.39
N TYR A 244 15.71 1.76 5.42
CA TYR A 244 14.64 1.97 6.43
C TYR A 244 15.21 1.98 7.86
N PRO A 245 15.69 3.12 8.36
CA PRO A 245 16.32 3.24 9.69
C PRO A 245 15.42 2.72 10.83
N ALA A 246 14.11 2.89 10.73
CA ALA A 246 13.15 2.45 11.72
C ALA A 246 13.28 0.95 12.05
N THR A 247 13.58 0.11 11.06
CA THR A 247 13.67 -1.35 11.26
C THR A 247 14.85 -1.73 12.17
N GLU A 248 15.97 -1.07 12.04
CA GLU A 248 17.15 -1.28 12.90
C GLU A 248 16.89 -0.78 14.31
N ARG A 249 16.33 0.43 14.45
CA ARG A 249 15.96 1.01 15.74
C ARG A 249 14.94 0.17 16.50
N ILE A 250 13.93 -0.41 15.81
CA ILE A 250 12.96 -1.34 16.42
C ILE A 250 13.70 -2.55 17.03
N ILE A 251 14.63 -3.13 16.29
CA ILE A 251 15.41 -4.29 16.76
C ILE A 251 16.22 -3.92 17.99
N ASP A 252 16.92 -2.79 17.96
CA ASP A 252 17.78 -2.32 19.06
C ASP A 252 16.98 -2.04 20.33
N VAL A 253 15.84 -1.34 20.19
CA VAL A 253 14.98 -0.97 21.31
C VAL A 253 14.37 -2.19 22.02
N ILE A 254 13.89 -3.17 21.23
CA ILE A 254 13.35 -4.42 21.77
C ILE A 254 14.46 -5.22 22.47
N GLU A 255 15.64 -5.32 21.86
CA GLU A 255 16.78 -6.04 22.45
C GLU A 255 17.23 -5.37 23.74
N THR A 256 17.34 -4.04 23.78
CA THR A 256 17.69 -3.26 24.98
C THR A 256 16.72 -3.54 26.13
N GLY A 257 15.41 -3.46 25.88
CA GLY A 257 14.41 -3.71 26.90
C GLY A 257 14.38 -5.14 27.44
N LEU A 258 14.74 -6.12 26.61
CA LEU A 258 14.87 -7.52 27.03
C LEU A 258 16.19 -7.80 27.77
N ALA A 259 17.25 -7.06 27.46
CA ALA A 259 18.58 -7.25 28.03
C ALA A 259 18.76 -6.51 29.35
N GLN A 260 18.30 -5.24 29.40
CA GLN A 260 18.59 -4.30 30.49
C GLN A 260 17.35 -3.97 31.33
N GLY A 261 16.20 -4.53 30.99
CA GLY A 261 14.94 -4.29 31.71
C GLY A 261 14.06 -3.22 31.06
N SER A 262 12.80 -3.16 31.53
CA SER A 262 11.77 -2.32 30.90
C SER A 262 12.08 -0.84 30.96
N SER A 263 12.68 -0.32 32.06
CA SER A 263 13.00 1.10 32.17
C SER A 263 13.94 1.55 31.06
N SER A 264 15.07 0.82 30.87
CA SER A 264 16.02 1.10 29.79
C SER A 264 15.37 0.96 28.41
N GLY A 265 14.42 -0.01 28.26
CA GLY A 265 13.67 -0.21 27.04
C GLY A 265 12.73 0.97 26.71
N TYR A 266 12.02 1.51 27.68
CA TYR A 266 11.17 2.70 27.49
C TYR A 266 11.98 3.95 27.16
N ASP A 267 13.12 4.15 27.82
CA ASP A 267 14.03 5.26 27.50
C ASP A 267 14.59 5.15 26.08
N ALA A 268 14.98 3.95 25.67
CA ALA A 268 15.46 3.69 24.30
C ALA A 268 14.35 3.90 23.26
N GLU A 269 13.10 3.47 23.58
CA GLU A 269 11.93 3.65 22.71
C GLU A 269 11.63 5.12 22.46
N ALA A 270 11.51 5.93 23.53
CA ALA A 270 11.20 7.34 23.43
C ALA A 270 12.25 8.12 22.64
N ARG A 271 13.52 7.86 22.90
CA ARG A 271 14.65 8.49 22.22
C ARG A 271 14.68 8.13 20.74
N ALA A 272 14.56 6.83 20.43
CA ALA A 272 14.54 6.37 19.05
C ALA A 272 13.31 6.87 18.28
N PHE A 273 12.14 7.02 18.93
CA PHE A 273 10.96 7.64 18.32
C PHE A 273 11.25 9.09 17.91
N GLY A 274 11.85 9.88 18.80
CA GLY A 274 12.24 11.27 18.52
C GLY A 274 13.21 11.37 17.34
N GLU A 275 14.28 10.56 17.34
CA GLU A 275 15.26 10.54 16.26
C GLU A 275 14.61 10.15 14.92
N LEU A 276 13.82 9.09 14.91
CA LEU A 276 13.15 8.59 13.69
C LEU A 276 12.16 9.60 13.11
N ALA A 277 11.43 10.33 13.95
CA ALA A 277 10.46 11.33 13.52
C ALA A 277 11.08 12.43 12.65
N MET A 278 12.37 12.74 12.87
CA MET A 278 13.12 13.76 12.14
C MET A 278 13.84 13.23 10.89
N THR A 279 13.85 11.90 10.66
CA THR A 279 14.53 11.33 9.49
C THR A 279 13.81 11.70 8.18
N PRO A 280 14.54 11.96 7.09
CA PRO A 280 13.93 12.17 5.77
C PRO A 280 13.04 11.00 5.34
N GLN A 281 13.41 9.76 5.68
CA GLN A 281 12.63 8.57 5.38
C GLN A 281 11.26 8.57 6.08
N SER A 282 11.20 8.95 7.36
CA SER A 282 9.93 9.07 8.08
C SER A 282 9.07 10.20 7.52
N GLN A 283 9.67 11.35 7.21
CA GLN A 283 8.95 12.47 6.59
C GLN A 283 8.34 12.06 5.24
N ALA A 284 9.13 11.39 4.39
CA ALA A 284 8.68 10.89 3.10
C ALA A 284 7.54 9.85 3.23
N LEU A 285 7.69 8.88 4.13
CA LEU A 285 6.67 7.84 4.34
C LEU A 285 5.36 8.40 4.92
N ARG A 286 5.43 9.37 5.83
CA ARG A 286 4.25 10.11 6.32
C ARG A 286 3.59 10.92 5.20
N ALA A 287 4.39 11.58 4.36
CA ALA A 287 3.86 12.31 3.21
C ALA A 287 3.12 11.39 2.22
N VAL A 288 3.66 10.21 1.91
CA VAL A 288 2.96 9.18 1.10
C VAL A 288 1.66 8.73 1.78
N PHE A 289 1.67 8.56 3.11
CA PHE A 289 0.46 8.20 3.85
C PHE A 289 -0.63 9.27 3.72
N PHE A 290 -0.31 10.55 3.94
CA PHE A 290 -1.26 11.65 3.79
C PHE A 290 -1.75 11.78 2.34
N ALA A 291 -0.84 11.82 1.37
CA ALA A 291 -1.18 11.88 -0.04
C ALA A 291 -2.12 10.73 -0.47
N SER A 292 -1.86 9.50 -0.01
CA SER A 292 -2.73 8.35 -0.31
C SER A 292 -4.12 8.47 0.33
N THR A 293 -4.20 9.13 1.49
CA THR A 293 -5.48 9.39 2.18
C THR A 293 -6.29 10.44 1.47
N GLU A 294 -5.65 11.50 0.99
CA GLU A 294 -6.28 12.57 0.20
C GLU A 294 -6.79 12.05 -1.14
N VAL A 295 -5.97 11.29 -1.88
CA VAL A 295 -6.40 10.65 -3.14
C VAL A 295 -7.64 9.77 -2.93
N LYS A 296 -7.74 9.09 -1.79
CA LYS A 296 -8.95 8.32 -1.46
C LYS A 296 -10.18 9.18 -1.16
N LYS A 297 -10.01 10.43 -0.74
CA LYS A 297 -11.11 11.39 -0.55
C LYS A 297 -11.51 12.06 -1.87
N ASP A 298 -10.58 12.27 -2.80
CA ASP A 298 -10.78 12.96 -4.08
C ASP A 298 -11.87 12.24 -4.92
N PRO A 299 -13.01 12.86 -5.25
CA PRO A 299 -14.07 12.22 -6.04
C PRO A 299 -13.72 12.08 -7.53
N GLY A 300 -12.63 12.68 -7.97
CA GLY A 300 -12.17 12.70 -9.36
C GLY A 300 -12.79 13.83 -10.21
N SER A 301 -14.00 14.26 -9.88
CA SER A 301 -14.69 15.40 -10.47
C SER A 301 -15.72 15.96 -9.49
N ASP A 302 -16.26 17.15 -9.79
CA ASP A 302 -17.26 17.82 -8.95
C ASP A 302 -18.68 17.29 -9.14
N ALA A 303 -18.92 16.44 -10.14
CA ALA A 303 -20.22 15.87 -10.39
C ALA A 303 -20.54 14.71 -9.43
N PRO A 304 -21.81 14.52 -9.03
CA PRO A 304 -22.22 13.37 -8.27
C PRO A 304 -22.06 12.09 -9.11
N PRO A 305 -21.58 10.97 -8.51
CA PRO A 305 -21.49 9.72 -9.23
C PRO A 305 -22.86 9.14 -9.55
N GLY A 306 -22.98 8.52 -10.71
CA GLY A 306 -24.15 7.78 -11.13
C GLY A 306 -24.39 6.48 -10.37
N PRO A 307 -25.42 5.68 -10.78
CA PRO A 307 -25.70 4.39 -10.19
C PRO A 307 -24.50 3.44 -10.35
N LEU A 308 -24.28 2.61 -9.34
CA LEU A 308 -23.19 1.62 -9.34
C LEU A 308 -23.59 0.43 -8.46
N ASN A 309 -24.39 -0.49 -9.04
CA ASN A 309 -24.92 -1.66 -8.36
C ASN A 309 -24.38 -2.96 -8.95
N SER A 310 -23.93 -2.94 -10.20
CA SER A 310 -23.43 -4.12 -10.90
C SER A 310 -22.46 -3.77 -12.03
N VAL A 311 -21.52 -4.69 -12.32
CA VAL A 311 -20.45 -4.48 -13.30
C VAL A 311 -20.41 -5.63 -14.31
N GLY A 312 -20.27 -5.29 -15.59
CA GLY A 312 -19.93 -6.22 -16.65
C GLY A 312 -18.42 -6.25 -16.90
N ILE A 313 -17.89 -7.39 -17.35
CA ILE A 313 -16.48 -7.52 -17.74
C ILE A 313 -16.41 -8.25 -19.07
N LEU A 314 -15.71 -7.67 -20.04
CA LEU A 314 -15.42 -8.28 -21.32
C LEU A 314 -13.99 -8.84 -21.31
N GLY A 315 -13.88 -10.16 -21.46
CA GLY A 315 -12.65 -10.93 -21.37
C GLY A 315 -12.45 -11.62 -20.02
N GLY A 316 -12.27 -12.93 -20.03
CA GLY A 316 -12.05 -13.80 -18.86
C GLY A 316 -10.59 -14.16 -18.63
N GLY A 317 -9.64 -13.45 -19.28
CA GLY A 317 -8.21 -13.64 -19.14
C GLY A 317 -7.67 -13.23 -17.76
N LEU A 318 -6.34 -13.13 -17.63
CA LEU A 318 -5.67 -12.79 -16.37
C LEU A 318 -6.18 -11.47 -15.77
N MET A 319 -6.27 -10.42 -16.60
CA MET A 319 -6.71 -9.10 -16.13
C MET A 319 -8.21 -9.13 -15.80
N GLY A 320 -9.06 -9.62 -16.70
CA GLY A 320 -10.50 -9.69 -16.46
C GLY A 320 -10.87 -10.55 -15.25
N GLY A 321 -10.19 -11.68 -15.04
CA GLY A 321 -10.37 -12.51 -13.85
C GLY A 321 -9.99 -11.78 -12.56
N GLY A 322 -8.86 -11.06 -12.58
CA GLY A 322 -8.41 -10.23 -11.45
C GLY A 322 -9.36 -9.07 -11.15
N ILE A 323 -9.85 -8.38 -12.19
CA ILE A 323 -10.83 -7.29 -12.08
C ILE A 323 -12.17 -7.81 -11.54
N ALA A 324 -12.63 -8.98 -12.02
CA ALA A 324 -13.83 -9.63 -11.50
C ALA A 324 -13.70 -9.91 -10.00
N TRP A 325 -12.56 -10.46 -9.59
CA TRP A 325 -12.30 -10.76 -8.19
C TRP A 325 -12.33 -9.51 -7.29
N VAL A 326 -11.62 -8.42 -7.66
CA VAL A 326 -11.62 -7.20 -6.82
C VAL A 326 -12.99 -6.54 -6.80
N THR A 327 -13.74 -6.59 -7.90
CA THR A 327 -15.10 -6.03 -7.99
C THR A 327 -16.09 -6.80 -7.10
N ALA A 328 -16.08 -8.12 -7.15
CA ALA A 328 -16.96 -8.96 -6.33
C ALA A 328 -16.50 -9.04 -4.88
N CYS A 329 -15.23 -9.39 -4.63
CA CYS A 329 -14.74 -9.74 -3.30
C CYS A 329 -14.31 -8.55 -2.45
N LYS A 330 -13.98 -7.42 -3.06
CA LYS A 330 -13.64 -6.17 -2.36
C LYS A 330 -14.78 -5.17 -2.45
N GLY A 331 -15.31 -4.97 -3.67
CA GLY A 331 -16.39 -4.03 -3.94
C GLY A 331 -17.77 -4.51 -3.51
N GLY A 332 -17.97 -5.81 -3.31
CA GLY A 332 -19.27 -6.39 -2.96
C GLY A 332 -20.31 -6.27 -4.09
N LEU A 333 -19.87 -6.11 -5.33
CA LEU A 333 -20.75 -5.88 -6.49
C LEU A 333 -20.93 -7.16 -7.31
N PRO A 334 -22.14 -7.48 -7.76
CA PRO A 334 -22.39 -8.53 -8.75
C PRO A 334 -21.62 -8.27 -10.04
N VAL A 335 -20.97 -9.32 -10.55
CA VAL A 335 -20.13 -9.28 -11.76
C VAL A 335 -20.66 -10.26 -12.80
N ARG A 336 -20.80 -9.80 -14.03
CA ARG A 336 -21.08 -10.65 -15.19
C ARG A 336 -19.90 -10.60 -16.16
N ILE A 337 -19.26 -11.76 -16.42
CA ILE A 337 -18.15 -11.88 -17.37
C ILE A 337 -18.70 -12.35 -18.72
N LYS A 338 -18.29 -11.69 -19.80
CA LYS A 338 -18.45 -12.20 -21.17
C LYS A 338 -17.08 -12.57 -21.74
N ASP A 339 -16.98 -13.75 -22.31
CA ASP A 339 -15.81 -14.16 -23.11
C ASP A 339 -16.29 -14.82 -24.39
N ILE A 340 -15.43 -14.90 -25.40
CA ILE A 340 -15.73 -15.55 -26.68
C ILE A 340 -15.96 -17.06 -26.53
N ASN A 341 -15.45 -17.65 -25.45
CA ASN A 341 -15.59 -19.07 -25.16
C ASN A 341 -15.71 -19.35 -23.65
N THR A 342 -16.24 -20.51 -23.32
CA THR A 342 -16.43 -20.98 -21.94
C THR A 342 -15.10 -21.17 -21.20
N GLN A 343 -14.02 -21.42 -21.90
CA GLN A 343 -12.70 -21.63 -21.29
C GLN A 343 -12.17 -20.35 -20.63
N GLY A 344 -12.35 -19.18 -21.27
CA GLY A 344 -12.01 -17.89 -20.67
C GLY A 344 -12.83 -17.60 -19.40
N ILE A 345 -14.13 -17.90 -19.43
CA ILE A 345 -15.00 -17.75 -18.25
C ILE A 345 -14.53 -18.66 -17.12
N ASN A 346 -14.26 -19.93 -17.41
CA ASN A 346 -13.79 -20.90 -16.42
C ASN A 346 -12.43 -20.50 -15.82
N HIS A 347 -11.56 -19.92 -16.64
CA HIS A 347 -10.27 -19.37 -16.16
C HIS A 347 -10.49 -18.27 -15.11
N ALA A 348 -11.36 -17.30 -15.37
CA ALA A 348 -11.66 -16.22 -14.43
C ALA A 348 -12.32 -16.73 -13.13
N LEU A 349 -13.24 -17.67 -13.23
CA LEU A 349 -13.88 -18.31 -12.07
C LEU A 349 -12.86 -19.09 -11.24
N LYS A 350 -12.00 -19.88 -11.90
CA LYS A 350 -10.93 -20.62 -11.22
C LYS A 350 -9.93 -19.69 -10.54
N TYR A 351 -9.55 -18.60 -11.18
CA TYR A 351 -8.68 -17.57 -10.59
C TYR A 351 -9.26 -17.04 -9.27
N SER A 352 -10.53 -16.68 -9.28
CA SER A 352 -11.25 -16.20 -8.10
C SER A 352 -11.34 -17.27 -7.01
N TRP A 353 -11.64 -18.52 -7.39
CA TRP A 353 -11.66 -19.65 -6.48
C TRP A 353 -10.30 -19.84 -5.80
N ASP A 354 -9.21 -19.92 -6.55
CA ASP A 354 -7.87 -20.20 -6.03
C ASP A 354 -7.42 -19.14 -5.00
N LEU A 355 -7.74 -17.87 -5.26
CA LEU A 355 -7.47 -16.78 -4.32
C LEU A 355 -8.28 -16.90 -3.03
N LEU A 356 -9.57 -17.18 -3.14
CA LEU A 356 -10.46 -17.32 -1.98
C LEU A 356 -10.15 -18.59 -1.19
N GLU A 357 -9.89 -19.71 -1.86
CA GLU A 357 -9.49 -20.98 -1.22
C GLU A 357 -8.17 -20.81 -0.45
N THR A 358 -7.24 -20.02 -0.98
CA THR A 358 -6.02 -19.68 -0.24
C THR A 358 -6.32 -18.91 1.06
N LYS A 359 -7.34 -18.02 1.06
CA LYS A 359 -7.79 -17.31 2.27
C LYS A 359 -8.47 -18.27 3.26
N VAL A 360 -9.27 -19.23 2.78
CA VAL A 360 -9.88 -20.26 3.63
C VAL A 360 -8.81 -21.10 4.31
N ARG A 361 -7.84 -21.64 3.54
CA ARG A 361 -6.72 -22.44 4.07
C ARG A 361 -5.89 -21.67 5.09
N ARG A 362 -5.71 -20.37 4.90
CA ARG A 362 -5.03 -19.49 5.87
C ARG A 362 -5.93 -19.03 7.03
N ARG A 363 -7.18 -19.48 7.07
CA ARG A 363 -8.19 -19.13 8.09
C ARG A 363 -8.49 -17.62 8.16
N HIS A 364 -8.38 -16.94 7.03
CA HIS A 364 -8.74 -15.53 6.91
C HIS A 364 -10.26 -15.35 6.70
N ILE A 365 -10.91 -16.31 6.07
CA ILE A 365 -12.37 -16.38 5.88
C ILE A 365 -12.84 -17.82 6.10
N LYS A 366 -14.14 -18.00 6.30
CA LYS A 366 -14.82 -19.32 6.36
C LYS A 366 -15.18 -19.80 4.95
N ALA A 367 -15.41 -21.10 4.75
CA ALA A 367 -15.80 -21.66 3.45
C ALA A 367 -17.13 -21.07 2.93
N ASN A 368 -18.12 -20.89 3.80
CA ASN A 368 -19.39 -20.26 3.44
C ASN A 368 -19.23 -18.80 2.94
N GLU A 369 -18.23 -18.08 3.46
CA GLU A 369 -17.92 -16.72 2.98
C GLU A 369 -17.29 -16.74 1.60
N ARG A 370 -16.39 -17.70 1.32
CA ARG A 370 -15.87 -17.95 -0.03
C ARG A 370 -17.02 -18.18 -1.01
N ASP A 371 -17.97 -19.07 -0.64
CA ASP A 371 -19.07 -19.44 -1.54
C ASP A 371 -20.01 -18.27 -1.81
N LYS A 372 -20.30 -17.44 -0.79
CA LYS A 372 -21.05 -16.18 -0.97
C LYS A 372 -20.34 -15.20 -1.91
N GLN A 373 -19.02 -15.04 -1.78
CA GLN A 373 -18.28 -14.14 -2.65
C GLN A 373 -18.20 -14.65 -4.09
N LEU A 374 -18.04 -15.95 -4.28
CA LEU A 374 -18.08 -16.57 -5.62
C LEU A 374 -19.43 -16.44 -6.29
N ALA A 375 -20.52 -16.51 -5.54
CA ALA A 375 -21.89 -16.37 -6.08
C ALA A 375 -22.16 -14.99 -6.70
N LEU A 376 -21.32 -13.98 -6.40
CA LEU A 376 -21.38 -12.67 -7.04
C LEU A 376 -20.82 -12.67 -8.46
N ILE A 377 -20.10 -13.71 -8.88
CA ILE A 377 -19.44 -13.79 -10.20
C ILE A 377 -20.16 -14.81 -11.08
N SER A 378 -20.61 -14.37 -12.23
CA SER A 378 -21.25 -15.21 -13.24
C SER A 378 -20.66 -14.96 -14.63
N GLY A 379 -20.86 -15.88 -15.58
CA GLY A 379 -20.32 -15.74 -16.93
C GLY A 379 -21.27 -16.17 -18.03
N SER A 380 -21.04 -15.68 -19.25
CA SER A 380 -21.77 -16.00 -20.48
C SER A 380 -20.85 -15.81 -21.69
N THR A 381 -21.13 -16.53 -22.78
CA THR A 381 -20.45 -16.32 -24.07
C THR A 381 -21.12 -15.26 -24.93
N ASP A 382 -22.22 -14.72 -24.48
CA ASP A 382 -23.00 -13.67 -25.13
C ASP A 382 -23.34 -12.53 -24.13
N TYR A 383 -24.12 -11.53 -24.59
CA TYR A 383 -24.52 -10.37 -23.76
C TYR A 383 -25.72 -10.64 -22.84
N ARG A 384 -26.18 -11.87 -22.66
CA ARG A 384 -27.25 -12.19 -21.71
C ARG A 384 -26.84 -11.76 -20.28
N GLY A 385 -27.67 -10.92 -19.67
CA GLY A 385 -27.45 -10.38 -18.34
C GLY A 385 -26.59 -9.10 -18.31
N PHE A 386 -26.33 -8.48 -19.45
CA PHE A 386 -25.62 -7.19 -19.52
C PHE A 386 -26.55 -5.97 -19.57
N SER A 387 -27.82 -6.13 -19.93
CA SER A 387 -28.78 -5.03 -20.15
C SER A 387 -28.92 -4.04 -18.99
N HIS A 388 -28.64 -4.47 -17.75
CA HIS A 388 -28.78 -3.66 -16.55
C HIS A 388 -27.44 -3.40 -15.83
N ARG A 389 -26.31 -3.52 -16.53
CA ARG A 389 -25.00 -3.20 -15.95
C ARG A 389 -24.79 -1.69 -15.94
N ASP A 390 -24.37 -1.16 -14.80
CA ASP A 390 -24.12 0.27 -14.68
C ASP A 390 -22.77 0.67 -15.31
N LEU A 391 -21.81 -0.27 -15.31
CA LEU A 391 -20.49 -0.08 -15.89
C LEU A 391 -19.96 -1.40 -16.47
N VAL A 392 -19.34 -1.34 -17.63
CA VAL A 392 -18.68 -2.47 -18.29
C VAL A 392 -17.20 -2.18 -18.44
N ILE A 393 -16.35 -3.08 -17.91
CA ILE A 393 -14.89 -2.99 -18.04
C ILE A 393 -14.42 -3.92 -19.15
N GLU A 394 -13.76 -3.40 -20.15
CA GLU A 394 -13.17 -4.15 -21.25
C GLU A 394 -11.71 -4.51 -20.90
N ALA A 395 -11.38 -5.81 -20.98
CA ALA A 395 -10.06 -6.37 -20.73
C ALA A 395 -9.73 -7.47 -21.79
N VAL A 396 -10.01 -7.15 -23.05
CA VAL A 396 -9.70 -8.01 -24.22
C VAL A 396 -8.30 -7.70 -24.77
N PHE A 397 -7.94 -8.26 -25.92
CA PHE A 397 -6.65 -8.02 -26.57
C PHE A 397 -6.44 -6.54 -26.91
N GLU A 398 -5.16 -6.10 -26.91
CA GLU A 398 -4.75 -4.73 -27.22
C GLU A 398 -4.79 -4.50 -28.73
N ASP A 399 -5.99 -4.26 -29.24
CA ASP A 399 -6.28 -4.04 -30.66
C ASP A 399 -7.37 -2.98 -30.80
N LEU A 400 -7.07 -1.88 -31.47
CA LEU A 400 -7.97 -0.73 -31.55
C LEU A 400 -9.32 -1.05 -32.23
N PRO A 401 -9.36 -1.69 -33.42
CA PRO A 401 -10.62 -2.09 -34.06
C PRO A 401 -11.50 -2.96 -33.14
N LEU A 402 -10.90 -3.94 -32.45
CA LEU A 402 -11.62 -4.80 -31.52
C LEU A 402 -12.23 -4.00 -30.37
N LYS A 403 -11.48 -3.04 -29.78
CA LYS A 403 -11.98 -2.22 -28.66
C LYS A 403 -13.11 -1.29 -29.12
N GLN A 404 -13.01 -0.70 -30.33
CA GLN A 404 -14.10 0.08 -30.94
C GLN A 404 -15.36 -0.78 -31.16
N GLN A 405 -15.19 -2.02 -31.61
CA GLN A 405 -16.29 -2.98 -31.75
C GLN A 405 -16.94 -3.26 -30.39
N MET A 406 -16.13 -3.45 -29.33
CA MET A 406 -16.65 -3.68 -27.97
C MET A 406 -17.47 -2.48 -27.46
N VAL A 407 -17.07 -1.24 -27.75
CA VAL A 407 -17.87 -0.04 -27.44
C VAL A 407 -19.23 -0.15 -28.09
N ALA A 408 -19.29 -0.38 -29.42
CA ALA A 408 -20.54 -0.47 -30.17
C ALA A 408 -21.44 -1.62 -29.65
N GLU A 409 -20.85 -2.79 -29.33
CA GLU A 409 -21.61 -3.93 -28.77
C GLU A 409 -22.20 -3.60 -27.40
N VAL A 410 -21.47 -2.89 -26.51
CA VAL A 410 -21.98 -2.46 -25.22
C VAL A 410 -23.11 -1.44 -25.40
N GLU A 411 -22.96 -0.49 -26.29
CA GLU A 411 -24.01 0.49 -26.60
C GLU A 411 -25.31 -0.14 -27.09
N GLN A 412 -25.22 -1.24 -27.81
CA GLN A 412 -26.38 -2.00 -28.34
C GLN A 412 -27.05 -2.89 -27.30
N ASN A 413 -26.29 -3.49 -26.38
CA ASN A 413 -26.75 -4.55 -25.48
C ASN A 413 -26.95 -4.10 -24.01
N CYS A 414 -26.52 -2.88 -23.67
CA CYS A 414 -26.61 -2.36 -22.31
C CYS A 414 -27.51 -1.12 -22.23
N ALA A 415 -27.88 -0.72 -21.02
CA ALA A 415 -28.69 0.47 -20.79
C ALA A 415 -28.01 1.75 -21.26
N ALA A 416 -28.79 2.78 -21.56
CA ALA A 416 -28.28 4.05 -22.07
C ALA A 416 -27.31 4.77 -21.09
N HIS A 417 -27.38 4.49 -19.79
CA HIS A 417 -26.51 5.07 -18.77
C HIS A 417 -25.23 4.24 -18.53
N THR A 418 -25.06 3.10 -19.19
CA THR A 418 -23.92 2.21 -18.95
C THR A 418 -22.62 2.86 -19.40
N ILE A 419 -21.66 2.95 -18.48
CA ILE A 419 -20.30 3.43 -18.74
C ILE A 419 -19.48 2.30 -19.35
N PHE A 420 -18.73 2.60 -20.41
CA PHE A 420 -17.72 1.72 -20.99
C PHE A 420 -16.32 2.15 -20.49
N ALA A 421 -15.62 1.27 -19.79
CA ALA A 421 -14.28 1.51 -19.26
C ALA A 421 -13.28 0.54 -19.91
N SER A 422 -12.28 1.05 -20.62
CA SER A 422 -11.22 0.22 -21.22
C SER A 422 -10.03 0.04 -20.28
N ASN A 423 -9.57 -1.20 -20.13
CA ASN A 423 -8.32 -1.52 -19.41
C ASN A 423 -7.11 -1.53 -20.36
N THR A 424 -7.12 -0.74 -21.40
CA THR A 424 -5.95 -0.56 -22.28
C THR A 424 -4.75 -0.05 -21.48
N SER A 425 -3.55 -0.44 -21.90
CA SER A 425 -2.29 0.01 -21.28
C SER A 425 -1.60 1.14 -22.06
N SER A 426 -1.99 1.39 -23.31
CA SER A 426 -1.26 2.31 -24.18
C SER A 426 -2.11 3.02 -25.24
N LEU A 427 -3.24 2.43 -25.66
CA LEU A 427 -4.08 3.02 -26.69
C LEU A 427 -4.83 4.25 -26.15
N PRO A 428 -4.83 5.40 -26.88
CA PRO A 428 -5.60 6.56 -26.48
C PRO A 428 -7.09 6.26 -26.34
N ILE A 429 -7.71 6.74 -25.29
CA ILE A 429 -9.14 6.49 -25.02
C ILE A 429 -10.00 7.21 -26.06
N GLY A 430 -9.56 8.40 -26.50
CA GLY A 430 -10.23 9.12 -27.57
C GLY A 430 -10.33 8.33 -28.85
N ASP A 431 -9.29 7.56 -29.22
CA ASP A 431 -9.31 6.68 -30.40
C ASP A 431 -10.29 5.52 -30.21
N ILE A 432 -10.35 4.94 -29.02
CA ILE A 432 -11.34 3.88 -28.69
C ILE A 432 -12.77 4.44 -28.79
N ALA A 433 -12.99 5.66 -28.36
CA ALA A 433 -14.27 6.35 -28.35
C ALA A 433 -14.67 6.97 -29.72
N ALA A 434 -13.78 6.97 -30.73
CA ALA A 434 -13.95 7.75 -31.96
C ALA A 434 -15.29 7.49 -32.69
N ASN A 435 -15.79 6.28 -32.64
CA ASN A 435 -17.06 5.88 -33.28
C ASN A 435 -18.18 5.60 -32.26
N ALA A 436 -18.02 5.98 -31.01
CA ALA A 436 -19.02 5.77 -29.97
C ALA A 436 -20.26 6.66 -30.21
N ALA A 437 -21.44 6.11 -30.02
CA ALA A 437 -22.68 6.87 -30.04
C ALA A 437 -22.84 7.71 -28.75
N ARG A 438 -22.19 7.29 -27.66
CA ARG A 438 -22.20 7.95 -26.35
C ARG A 438 -20.77 8.17 -25.84
N PRO A 439 -19.96 8.98 -26.52
CA PRO A 439 -18.53 9.16 -26.14
C PRO A 439 -18.35 9.72 -24.73
N GLU A 440 -19.32 10.45 -24.18
CA GLU A 440 -19.30 10.97 -22.81
C GLU A 440 -19.34 9.87 -21.74
N GLN A 441 -19.68 8.63 -22.11
CA GLN A 441 -19.69 7.47 -21.23
C GLN A 441 -18.51 6.53 -21.47
N VAL A 442 -17.57 6.89 -22.33
CA VAL A 442 -16.34 6.12 -22.58
C VAL A 442 -15.20 6.71 -21.73
N ILE A 443 -14.46 5.82 -21.04
CA ILE A 443 -13.36 6.20 -20.16
C ILE A 443 -12.30 5.10 -20.13
N GLY A 444 -11.07 5.43 -19.78
CA GLY A 444 -10.04 4.46 -19.45
C GLY A 444 -10.04 4.10 -17.96
N LEU A 445 -9.78 2.83 -17.66
CA LEU A 445 -9.62 2.32 -16.30
C LEU A 445 -8.50 1.29 -16.26
N HIS A 446 -7.26 1.79 -16.18
CA HIS A 446 -6.05 1.00 -16.32
C HIS A 446 -5.64 0.38 -14.98
N PHE A 447 -5.75 -0.96 -14.91
CA PHE A 447 -5.29 -1.76 -13.77
C PHE A 447 -3.88 -2.30 -14.00
N PHE A 448 -3.16 -2.49 -12.90
CA PHE A 448 -1.82 -3.09 -12.91
C PHE A 448 -1.85 -4.55 -12.48
N SER A 449 -0.99 -5.37 -13.09
CA SER A 449 -0.90 -6.81 -12.80
C SER A 449 0.11 -7.09 -11.66
N PRO A 450 -0.22 -8.02 -10.72
CA PRO A 450 -1.49 -8.72 -10.52
C PRO A 450 -2.56 -7.82 -9.88
N VAL A 451 -3.76 -7.85 -10.43
CA VAL A 451 -4.83 -6.90 -10.05
C VAL A 451 -5.14 -6.94 -8.55
N GLU A 452 -5.15 -8.10 -7.93
CA GLU A 452 -5.48 -8.26 -6.50
C GLU A 452 -4.42 -7.69 -5.55
N LYS A 453 -3.20 -7.42 -6.05
CA LYS A 453 -2.07 -6.93 -5.24
C LYS A 453 -1.75 -5.46 -5.50
N MET A 454 -1.86 -5.03 -6.75
CA MET A 454 -1.48 -3.68 -7.15
C MET A 454 -2.51 -2.67 -6.65
N PRO A 455 -2.12 -1.68 -5.84
CA PRO A 455 -3.08 -0.74 -5.24
C PRO A 455 -3.55 0.34 -6.20
N LEU A 456 -2.74 0.71 -7.20
CA LEU A 456 -3.04 1.81 -8.12
C LEU A 456 -4.04 1.41 -9.20
N VAL A 457 -4.83 2.39 -9.62
CA VAL A 457 -5.60 2.40 -10.88
C VAL A 457 -5.51 3.79 -11.48
N GLU A 458 -5.24 3.89 -12.76
CA GLU A 458 -5.34 5.14 -13.52
C GLU A 458 -6.74 5.24 -14.12
N VAL A 459 -7.40 6.37 -13.89
CA VAL A 459 -8.69 6.74 -14.50
C VAL A 459 -8.39 7.77 -15.59
N ILE A 460 -8.72 7.45 -16.83
CA ILE A 460 -8.28 8.20 -18.01
C ILE A 460 -9.50 8.73 -18.76
N PRO A 461 -9.99 9.95 -18.45
CA PRO A 461 -11.00 10.60 -19.28
C PRO A 461 -10.38 11.12 -20.58
N HIS A 462 -11.10 10.96 -21.69
CA HIS A 462 -10.82 11.66 -22.94
C HIS A 462 -11.61 12.97 -23.03
N ALA A 463 -11.42 13.75 -24.09
CA ALA A 463 -11.97 15.11 -24.23
C ALA A 463 -13.51 15.20 -24.05
N SER A 464 -14.25 14.15 -24.42
CA SER A 464 -15.72 14.13 -24.34
C SER A 464 -16.26 13.42 -23.09
N THR A 465 -15.42 12.78 -22.27
CA THR A 465 -15.86 12.05 -21.09
C THR A 465 -16.56 12.98 -20.10
N SER A 466 -17.77 12.62 -19.65
CA SER A 466 -18.54 13.45 -18.72
C SER A 466 -17.95 13.41 -17.30
N ALA A 467 -18.13 14.49 -16.56
CA ALA A 467 -17.75 14.60 -15.15
C ALA A 467 -18.40 13.49 -14.28
N GLN A 468 -19.66 13.13 -14.57
CA GLN A 468 -20.35 12.02 -13.88
C GLN A 468 -19.70 10.66 -14.16
N THR A 469 -19.27 10.40 -15.40
CA THR A 469 -18.54 9.18 -15.78
C THR A 469 -17.23 9.08 -15.01
N ILE A 470 -16.48 10.17 -14.87
CA ILE A 470 -15.24 10.22 -14.06
C ILE A 470 -15.54 9.88 -12.60
N ALA A 471 -16.50 10.59 -11.97
CA ALA A 471 -16.86 10.38 -10.56
C ALA A 471 -17.32 8.94 -10.27
N THR A 472 -18.12 8.36 -11.20
CA THR A 472 -18.63 6.98 -11.06
C THR A 472 -17.50 5.97 -11.15
N THR A 473 -16.57 6.17 -12.08
CA THR A 473 -15.41 5.29 -12.28
C THR A 473 -14.44 5.36 -11.09
N VAL A 474 -14.18 6.55 -10.57
CA VAL A 474 -13.39 6.74 -9.34
C VAL A 474 -14.06 6.05 -8.15
N LYS A 475 -15.39 6.18 -8.01
CA LYS A 475 -16.16 5.48 -6.96
C LYS A 475 -16.03 3.96 -7.07
N LEU A 476 -16.08 3.40 -8.29
CA LEU A 476 -15.86 1.97 -8.51
C LEU A 476 -14.46 1.56 -8.06
N ALA A 477 -13.42 2.26 -8.50
CA ALA A 477 -12.04 1.94 -8.15
C ALA A 477 -11.82 1.94 -6.62
N LYS A 478 -12.40 2.93 -5.90
CA LYS A 478 -12.38 2.97 -4.43
C LYS A 478 -13.11 1.78 -3.79
N LYS A 479 -14.30 1.40 -4.30
CA LYS A 479 -15.01 0.21 -3.84
C LYS A 479 -14.20 -1.07 -4.04
N GLN A 480 -13.43 -1.17 -5.13
CA GLN A 480 -12.52 -2.27 -5.40
C GLN A 480 -11.27 -2.28 -4.49
N GLY A 481 -11.17 -1.32 -3.56
CA GLY A 481 -10.02 -1.17 -2.65
C GLY A 481 -8.77 -0.63 -3.33
N LYS A 482 -8.95 0.10 -4.44
CA LYS A 482 -7.88 0.75 -5.20
C LYS A 482 -7.67 2.20 -4.75
N THR A 483 -6.52 2.74 -5.12
CA THR A 483 -6.17 4.15 -5.03
C THR A 483 -6.19 4.72 -6.45
N PRO A 484 -7.27 5.40 -6.87
CA PRO A 484 -7.38 5.95 -8.20
C PRO A 484 -6.68 7.29 -8.32
N ILE A 485 -5.91 7.49 -9.38
CA ILE A 485 -5.47 8.82 -9.85
C ILE A 485 -6.12 9.10 -11.20
N VAL A 486 -6.48 10.37 -11.44
CA VAL A 486 -7.04 10.78 -12.72
C VAL A 486 -5.92 11.37 -13.57
N VAL A 487 -5.70 10.81 -14.76
CA VAL A 487 -4.63 11.20 -15.68
C VAL A 487 -5.17 11.53 -17.06
N SER A 488 -4.50 12.40 -17.79
CA SER A 488 -4.89 12.77 -19.16
C SER A 488 -4.71 11.63 -20.14
N ASP A 489 -5.55 11.60 -21.17
CA ASP A 489 -5.50 10.66 -22.29
C ASP A 489 -4.30 10.96 -23.21
N LYS A 490 -3.14 10.43 -22.83
CA LYS A 490 -1.88 10.52 -23.57
C LYS A 490 -1.27 9.13 -23.68
N ALA A 491 -0.49 8.88 -24.73
CA ALA A 491 0.15 7.59 -24.95
C ALA A 491 0.94 7.09 -23.71
N GLY A 492 0.62 5.89 -23.23
CA GLY A 492 1.23 5.29 -22.04
C GLY A 492 0.80 5.94 -20.71
N PHE A 493 -0.16 6.85 -20.74
CA PHE A 493 -0.71 7.57 -19.60
C PHE A 493 0.39 8.19 -18.71
N TYR A 494 0.39 8.00 -17.42
CA TYR A 494 1.48 8.47 -16.56
C TYR A 494 2.49 7.36 -16.22
N VAL A 495 2.01 6.24 -15.69
CA VAL A 495 2.90 5.21 -15.11
C VAL A 495 3.77 4.54 -16.17
N ASN A 496 3.20 4.09 -17.29
CA ASN A 496 3.98 3.46 -18.36
C ASN A 496 4.90 4.47 -19.05
N ARG A 497 4.49 5.73 -19.13
CA ARG A 497 5.29 6.79 -19.72
C ARG A 497 6.57 7.06 -18.93
N ILE A 498 6.50 7.11 -17.59
CA ILE A 498 7.71 7.31 -16.77
C ILE A 498 8.54 6.04 -16.62
N LEU A 499 7.93 4.87 -16.76
CA LEU A 499 8.59 3.58 -16.63
C LEU A 499 9.43 3.21 -17.87
N ALA A 500 8.96 3.56 -19.09
CA ALA A 500 9.60 3.12 -20.32
C ALA A 500 11.05 3.63 -20.47
N PRO A 501 11.38 4.92 -20.25
CA PRO A 501 12.76 5.39 -20.35
C PRO A 501 13.70 4.71 -19.34
N TYR A 502 13.19 4.41 -18.13
CA TYR A 502 13.92 3.68 -17.09
C TYR A 502 14.28 2.27 -17.52
N ILE A 503 13.34 1.52 -18.12
CA ILE A 503 13.59 0.17 -18.65
C ILE A 503 14.50 0.23 -19.88
N ASN A 504 14.25 1.13 -20.81
CA ASN A 504 15.05 1.27 -22.04
C ASN A 504 16.51 1.55 -21.71
N GLU A 505 16.79 2.36 -20.69
CA GLU A 505 18.17 2.63 -20.27
C GLU A 505 18.84 1.40 -19.64
N ALA A 506 18.11 0.61 -18.87
CA ALA A 506 18.63 -0.66 -18.36
C ALA A 506 19.02 -1.63 -19.50
N ILE A 507 18.21 -1.69 -20.55
CA ILE A 507 18.53 -2.49 -21.75
C ILE A 507 19.72 -1.90 -22.52
N ARG A 508 19.86 -0.57 -22.59
CA ARG A 508 21.06 0.07 -23.21
C ARG A 508 22.33 -0.29 -22.45
N MET A 509 22.32 -0.21 -21.12
CA MET A 509 23.47 -0.63 -20.32
C MET A 509 23.82 -2.11 -20.55
N LEU A 510 22.82 -2.97 -20.73
CA LEU A 510 23.06 -4.37 -21.10
C LEU A 510 23.75 -4.49 -22.47
N THR A 511 23.37 -3.69 -23.47
CA THR A 511 24.05 -3.65 -24.77
C THR A 511 25.48 -3.07 -24.70
N GLU A 512 25.75 -2.24 -23.70
CA GLU A 512 27.09 -1.72 -23.38
C GLU A 512 27.96 -2.74 -22.64
N GLY A 513 27.40 -3.91 -22.30
CA GLY A 513 28.08 -5.03 -21.67
C GLY A 513 27.90 -5.18 -20.17
N GLU A 514 27.05 -4.33 -19.52
CA GLU A 514 26.74 -4.52 -18.10
C GLU A 514 25.99 -5.86 -17.86
N ARG A 515 26.18 -6.44 -16.68
CA ARG A 515 25.53 -7.72 -16.33
C ARG A 515 24.09 -7.49 -15.87
N VAL A 516 23.18 -8.36 -16.29
CA VAL A 516 21.76 -8.38 -15.91
C VAL A 516 21.58 -8.28 -14.39
N GLU A 517 22.26 -9.18 -13.65
CA GLU A 517 22.16 -9.23 -12.19
C GLU A 517 22.75 -7.98 -11.51
N HIS A 518 23.74 -7.31 -12.11
CA HIS A 518 24.32 -6.09 -11.57
C HIS A 518 23.37 -4.91 -11.73
N ILE A 519 22.76 -4.74 -12.91
CA ILE A 519 21.76 -3.72 -13.17
C ILE A 519 20.59 -3.88 -12.19
N ASP A 520 20.02 -5.08 -12.12
CA ASP A 520 18.87 -5.33 -11.23
C ASP A 520 19.22 -5.13 -9.75
N ALA A 521 20.39 -5.59 -9.30
CA ALA A 521 20.83 -5.40 -7.91
C ALA A 521 21.04 -3.92 -7.56
N ALA A 522 21.56 -3.11 -8.50
CA ALA A 522 21.76 -1.68 -8.29
C ALA A 522 20.44 -0.96 -8.02
N LEU A 523 19.41 -1.24 -8.81
CA LEU A 523 18.09 -0.60 -8.64
C LEU A 523 17.34 -1.14 -7.39
N VAL A 524 17.51 -2.42 -7.06
CA VAL A 524 17.00 -2.97 -5.78
C VAL A 524 17.70 -2.32 -4.59
N LYS A 525 19.01 -2.09 -4.66
CA LYS A 525 19.76 -1.36 -3.63
C LYS A 525 19.32 0.10 -3.52
N PHE A 526 18.98 0.75 -4.63
CA PHE A 526 18.37 2.08 -4.65
C PHE A 526 17.03 2.12 -3.93
N GLY A 527 16.25 1.02 -3.96
CA GLY A 527 15.00 0.87 -3.21
C GLY A 527 13.82 0.34 -4.00
N PHE A 528 13.95 0.06 -5.29
CA PHE A 528 12.88 -0.58 -6.05
C PHE A 528 12.65 -2.03 -5.58
N PRO A 529 11.41 -2.53 -5.59
CA PRO A 529 11.09 -3.89 -5.13
C PRO A 529 11.69 -4.98 -6.02
N VAL A 530 11.88 -4.66 -7.30
CA VAL A 530 12.50 -5.52 -8.32
C VAL A 530 13.34 -4.66 -9.27
N GLY A 531 14.38 -5.24 -9.84
CA GLY A 531 15.17 -4.56 -10.85
C GLY A 531 14.45 -4.44 -12.22
N PRO A 532 14.86 -3.52 -13.09
CA PRO A 532 14.17 -3.21 -14.36
C PRO A 532 14.11 -4.39 -15.32
N ILE A 533 15.16 -5.20 -15.39
CA ILE A 533 15.22 -6.34 -16.31
C ILE A 533 14.35 -7.48 -15.79
N GLN A 534 14.35 -7.71 -14.48
CA GLN A 534 13.40 -8.65 -13.88
C GLN A 534 11.95 -8.17 -14.05
N LEU A 535 11.68 -6.87 -13.92
CA LEU A 535 10.35 -6.32 -14.11
C LEU A 535 9.84 -6.58 -15.54
N LEU A 536 10.70 -6.43 -16.54
CA LEU A 536 10.36 -6.76 -17.92
C LEU A 536 9.97 -8.23 -18.11
N ASP A 537 10.70 -9.15 -17.46
CA ASP A 537 10.34 -10.58 -17.44
C ASP A 537 9.01 -10.86 -16.71
N GLU A 538 8.70 -10.13 -15.63
CA GLU A 538 7.44 -10.27 -14.88
C GLU A 538 6.23 -9.80 -15.69
N VAL A 539 6.35 -8.67 -16.40
CA VAL A 539 5.31 -8.11 -17.28
C VAL A 539 5.17 -8.97 -18.56
N GLY A 540 6.27 -9.50 -19.01
CA GLY A 540 6.43 -10.23 -20.26
C GLY A 540 7.05 -9.36 -21.35
N THR A 541 8.13 -9.86 -21.94
CA THR A 541 8.88 -9.17 -23.00
C THR A 541 8.00 -8.87 -24.21
N ASP A 542 7.08 -9.79 -24.56
CA ASP A 542 6.09 -9.62 -25.62
C ASP A 542 5.11 -8.47 -25.38
N THR A 543 4.86 -8.08 -24.16
CA THR A 543 4.04 -6.91 -23.81
C THR A 543 4.84 -5.64 -23.93
N GLY A 544 6.07 -5.62 -23.41
CA GLY A 544 6.97 -4.46 -23.52
C GLY A 544 7.22 -4.05 -24.97
N THR A 545 7.40 -5.02 -25.87
CA THR A 545 7.64 -4.77 -27.29
C THR A 545 6.47 -4.13 -28.03
N LYS A 546 5.25 -4.28 -27.57
CA LYS A 546 4.05 -3.64 -28.14
C LYS A 546 3.89 -2.19 -27.69
N ILE A 547 4.34 -1.86 -26.48
CA ILE A 547 4.20 -0.51 -25.92
C ILE A 547 5.26 0.44 -26.46
N ILE A 548 6.48 -0.04 -26.66
CA ILE A 548 7.62 0.79 -27.12
C ILE A 548 7.30 1.55 -28.42
N PRO A 549 6.82 0.93 -29.52
CA PRO A 549 6.52 1.64 -30.76
C PRO A 549 5.45 2.72 -30.60
N VAL A 550 4.46 2.51 -29.73
CA VAL A 550 3.40 3.49 -29.45
C VAL A 550 3.99 4.72 -28.76
N LEU A 551 4.87 4.52 -27.79
CA LEU A 551 5.52 5.62 -27.08
C LEU A 551 6.57 6.34 -27.96
N GLU A 552 7.31 5.61 -28.78
CA GLU A 552 8.28 6.19 -29.70
C GLU A 552 7.60 7.04 -30.78
N ALA A 553 6.47 6.57 -31.34
CA ALA A 553 5.67 7.35 -32.28
C ALA A 553 5.10 8.63 -31.65
N ALA A 554 4.70 8.57 -30.37
CA ALA A 554 4.12 9.71 -29.66
C ALA A 554 5.17 10.73 -29.17
N TYR A 555 6.35 10.28 -28.77
CA TYR A 555 7.31 11.10 -28.02
C TYR A 555 8.73 11.15 -28.63
N GLY A 556 8.95 10.43 -29.73
CA GLY A 556 10.20 10.44 -30.48
C GLY A 556 11.33 9.61 -29.84
N GLU A 557 12.54 9.86 -30.32
CA GLU A 557 13.74 9.06 -30.09
C GLU A 557 14.09 8.84 -28.61
N ARG A 558 13.69 9.73 -27.71
CA ARG A 558 13.93 9.54 -26.25
C ARG A 558 13.26 8.29 -25.66
N PHE A 559 12.25 7.73 -26.36
CA PHE A 559 11.59 6.48 -26.00
C PHE A 559 12.08 5.27 -26.80
N SER A 560 13.02 5.45 -27.74
CA SER A 560 13.55 4.34 -28.52
C SER A 560 14.24 3.31 -27.62
N ALA A 561 14.03 2.05 -27.89
CA ALA A 561 14.73 0.93 -27.25
C ALA A 561 15.78 0.35 -28.22
N PRO A 562 16.82 -0.36 -27.72
CA PRO A 562 17.73 -1.11 -28.58
C PRO A 562 16.98 -2.22 -29.34
N ALA A 563 16.58 -1.94 -30.58
CA ALA A 563 15.69 -2.80 -31.37
C ALA A 563 16.25 -4.20 -31.58
N ASN A 564 17.58 -4.34 -31.75
CA ASN A 564 18.26 -5.61 -31.91
C ASN A 564 18.08 -6.55 -30.70
N VAL A 565 18.13 -6.03 -29.47
CA VAL A 565 17.94 -6.82 -28.25
C VAL A 565 16.51 -7.32 -28.15
N VAL A 566 15.55 -6.43 -28.36
CA VAL A 566 14.13 -6.75 -28.31
C VAL A 566 13.77 -7.83 -29.33
N ALA A 567 14.22 -7.67 -30.58
CA ALA A 567 13.98 -8.64 -31.64
C ALA A 567 14.65 -10.01 -31.33
N SER A 568 15.90 -10.01 -30.87
CA SER A 568 16.62 -11.24 -30.53
C SER A 568 15.94 -12.03 -29.41
N ILE A 569 15.45 -11.34 -28.39
CA ILE A 569 14.75 -11.96 -27.25
C ILE A 569 13.42 -12.60 -27.67
N LEU A 570 12.66 -11.92 -28.53
CA LEU A 570 11.40 -12.47 -29.05
C LEU A 570 11.61 -13.64 -29.99
N ASN A 571 12.61 -13.56 -30.87
CA ASN A 571 12.94 -14.64 -31.82
C ASN A 571 13.41 -15.92 -31.11
N ASP A 572 14.00 -15.81 -29.92
CA ASP A 572 14.37 -16.95 -29.06
C ASP A 572 13.21 -17.39 -28.10
N ASP A 573 11.97 -16.98 -28.41
CA ASP A 573 10.76 -17.27 -27.61
C ASP A 573 10.88 -17.00 -26.11
N ARG A 574 11.56 -15.93 -25.73
CA ARG A 574 11.75 -15.52 -24.35
C ARG A 574 10.64 -14.56 -23.93
N LYS A 575 9.57 -15.11 -23.35
CA LYS A 575 8.41 -14.34 -22.89
C LYS A 575 8.44 -14.04 -21.38
N GLY A 576 9.61 -14.24 -20.76
CA GLY A 576 9.78 -14.02 -19.34
C GLY A 576 9.08 -15.09 -18.49
N ARG A 577 8.43 -14.67 -17.42
CA ARG A 577 7.74 -15.59 -16.49
C ARG A 577 6.55 -16.31 -17.12
N LYS A 578 6.01 -15.81 -18.21
CA LYS A 578 4.85 -16.42 -18.91
C LYS A 578 5.16 -17.83 -19.42
N ASN A 579 6.35 -18.03 -19.98
CA ASN A 579 6.80 -19.34 -20.49
C ASN A 579 8.02 -19.90 -19.72
N GLY A 580 8.41 -19.28 -18.61
CA GLY A 580 9.50 -19.73 -17.75
C GLY A 580 10.91 -19.32 -18.21
N ARG A 581 11.04 -18.58 -19.30
CA ARG A 581 12.31 -18.17 -19.90
C ARG A 581 12.27 -16.73 -20.38
N GLY A 582 13.13 -15.89 -19.83
CA GLY A 582 13.34 -14.51 -20.21
C GLY A 582 14.81 -14.15 -20.18
N PHE A 583 15.16 -13.03 -19.57
CA PHE A 583 16.54 -12.75 -19.14
C PHE A 583 16.96 -13.68 -18.03
N TYR A 584 15.98 -14.13 -17.25
CA TYR A 584 16.16 -15.14 -16.21
C TYR A 584 15.48 -16.45 -16.58
N LEU A 585 15.98 -17.52 -16.00
CA LEU A 585 15.32 -18.82 -16.00
C LEU A 585 14.45 -18.93 -14.76
N TYR A 586 13.18 -19.27 -14.97
CA TYR A 586 12.18 -19.49 -13.93
C TYR A 586 11.87 -20.99 -13.89
N GLY A 587 12.14 -21.65 -12.79
CA GLY A 587 11.84 -23.08 -12.67
C GLY A 587 10.33 -23.37 -12.75
N GLU A 588 9.97 -24.64 -12.90
CA GLU A 588 8.59 -25.11 -12.99
C GLU A 588 7.71 -24.57 -11.87
N LYS A 589 6.45 -24.17 -12.21
CA LYS A 589 5.44 -23.71 -11.25
C LYS A 589 5.33 -24.70 -10.07
N GLY A 590 5.69 -24.26 -8.87
CA GLY A 590 5.59 -25.04 -7.64
C GLY A 590 6.92 -25.49 -7.03
N ARG A 591 8.03 -25.48 -7.75
CA ARG A 591 9.37 -25.70 -7.18
C ARG A 591 10.03 -24.36 -6.83
N LYS A 592 10.61 -24.26 -5.62
CA LYS A 592 11.46 -23.13 -5.21
C LYS A 592 12.83 -23.22 -5.91
N SER A 593 12.87 -23.08 -7.23
CA SER A 593 14.13 -22.86 -7.91
C SER A 593 14.57 -21.42 -7.69
N LYS A 594 15.83 -21.21 -7.34
CA LYS A 594 16.42 -19.87 -7.33
C LYS A 594 16.38 -19.33 -8.77
N LYS A 595 15.79 -18.15 -8.94
CA LYS A 595 15.90 -17.35 -10.16
C LYS A 595 17.39 -17.22 -10.51
N GLN A 596 17.78 -17.54 -11.73
CA GLN A 596 19.14 -17.43 -12.24
C GLN A 596 19.12 -16.69 -13.58
N VAL A 597 20.10 -15.82 -13.81
CA VAL A 597 20.30 -15.23 -15.12
C VAL A 597 20.64 -16.36 -16.10
N ASP A 598 20.04 -16.34 -17.29
CA ASP A 598 20.39 -17.24 -18.37
C ASP A 598 21.68 -16.74 -19.06
N PRO A 599 22.82 -17.44 -18.92
CA PRO A 599 24.07 -16.99 -19.57
C PRO A 599 23.98 -16.90 -21.08
N ALA A 600 23.05 -17.61 -21.71
CA ALA A 600 22.82 -17.55 -23.15
C ALA A 600 22.37 -16.16 -23.64
N ILE A 601 21.83 -15.34 -22.73
CA ILE A 601 21.38 -13.98 -23.09
C ILE A 601 22.52 -13.10 -23.62
N TYR A 602 23.72 -13.20 -23.03
CA TYR A 602 24.87 -12.40 -23.44
C TYR A 602 25.34 -12.78 -24.85
N LYS A 603 25.34 -14.06 -25.17
CA LYS A 603 25.65 -14.55 -26.51
C LYS A 603 24.59 -14.11 -27.52
N LEU A 604 23.32 -14.18 -27.14
CA LEU A 604 22.18 -13.82 -27.99
C LEU A 604 22.23 -12.35 -28.41
N ILE A 605 22.62 -11.43 -27.49
CA ILE A 605 22.73 -9.99 -27.77
C ILE A 605 24.14 -9.55 -28.21
N GLY A 606 25.10 -10.49 -28.32
CA GLY A 606 26.45 -10.22 -28.84
C GLY A 606 27.38 -9.46 -27.88
N VAL A 607 27.19 -9.57 -26.55
CA VAL A 607 28.02 -8.89 -25.55
C VAL A 607 28.68 -9.86 -24.58
N GLN A 608 29.75 -9.40 -23.93
CA GLN A 608 30.38 -10.09 -22.80
C GLN A 608 29.91 -9.41 -21.52
N GLY A 609 29.15 -10.11 -20.68
CA GLY A 609 28.65 -9.54 -19.41
C GLY A 609 29.79 -9.18 -18.45
N GLN A 610 30.20 -7.91 -18.41
CA GLN A 610 31.22 -7.36 -17.51
C GLN A 610 30.67 -6.11 -16.84
N SER A 611 30.63 -6.11 -15.49
CA SER A 611 30.18 -4.91 -14.76
C SER A 611 31.29 -3.87 -14.71
N ARG A 612 31.09 -2.73 -15.34
CA ARG A 612 32.02 -1.60 -15.42
C ARG A 612 31.55 -0.38 -14.62
N LEU A 613 30.24 -0.21 -14.51
CA LEU A 613 29.63 0.89 -13.77
C LEU A 613 29.49 0.52 -12.29
N SER A 614 29.61 1.51 -11.41
CA SER A 614 29.19 1.35 -10.00
C SER A 614 27.68 1.22 -9.90
N ALA A 615 27.18 0.63 -8.82
CA ALA A 615 25.75 0.53 -8.57
C ALA A 615 25.06 1.91 -8.52
N GLN A 616 25.76 2.94 -8.06
CA GLN A 616 25.26 4.33 -8.03
C GLN A 616 25.10 4.88 -9.44
N GLN A 617 26.09 4.69 -10.34
CA GLN A 617 26.01 5.12 -11.73
C GLN A 617 24.88 4.41 -12.50
N VAL A 618 24.69 3.11 -12.27
CA VAL A 618 23.59 2.35 -12.86
C VAL A 618 22.24 2.91 -12.41
N ALA A 619 22.07 3.15 -11.10
CA ALA A 619 20.83 3.70 -10.56
C ALA A 619 20.58 5.12 -11.07
N GLU A 620 21.59 5.98 -11.06
CA GLU A 620 21.50 7.36 -11.53
C GLU A 620 21.03 7.42 -12.99
N ARG A 621 21.64 6.61 -13.89
CA ARG A 621 21.25 6.56 -15.31
C ARG A 621 19.77 6.24 -15.49
N CYS A 622 19.25 5.22 -14.83
CA CYS A 622 17.85 4.83 -14.97
C CYS A 622 16.89 5.80 -14.29
N VAL A 623 17.19 6.20 -13.06
CA VAL A 623 16.28 7.01 -12.24
C VAL A 623 16.16 8.42 -12.79
N MET A 624 17.24 9.04 -13.25
CA MET A 624 17.20 10.39 -13.81
C MET A 624 16.31 10.52 -15.05
N LEU A 625 16.25 9.49 -15.90
CA LEU A 625 15.31 9.47 -17.02
C LEU A 625 13.85 9.38 -16.57
N MET A 626 13.57 8.56 -15.56
CA MET A 626 12.24 8.46 -14.96
C MET A 626 11.79 9.79 -14.35
N LEU A 627 12.67 10.46 -13.60
CA LEU A 627 12.37 11.75 -12.96
C LEU A 627 12.16 12.85 -14.01
N ASN A 628 13.01 12.93 -15.03
CA ASN A 628 12.88 13.90 -16.11
C ASN A 628 11.56 13.73 -16.88
N GLU A 629 11.14 12.49 -17.15
CA GLU A 629 9.86 12.24 -17.80
C GLU A 629 8.67 12.49 -16.88
N ALA A 630 8.79 12.25 -15.57
CA ALA A 630 7.76 12.62 -14.58
C ALA A 630 7.55 14.15 -14.55
N ALA A 631 8.64 14.93 -14.60
CA ALA A 631 8.56 16.39 -14.69
C ALA A 631 7.87 16.86 -15.97
N ARG A 632 8.13 16.21 -17.12
CA ARG A 632 7.40 16.47 -18.39
C ARG A 632 5.91 16.15 -18.26
N CYS A 633 5.56 15.03 -17.64
CA CYS A 633 4.17 14.67 -17.39
C CYS A 633 3.42 15.70 -16.55
N PHE A 634 4.10 16.33 -15.60
CA PHE A 634 3.55 17.41 -14.79
C PHE A 634 3.33 18.68 -15.64
N ASP A 635 4.34 19.12 -16.39
CA ASP A 635 4.27 20.29 -17.27
C ASP A 635 3.18 20.16 -18.34
N GLU A 636 3.08 18.97 -18.95
CA GLU A 636 2.08 18.63 -19.98
C GLU A 636 0.68 18.31 -19.40
N LYS A 637 0.50 18.47 -18.08
CA LYS A 637 -0.75 18.19 -17.37
C LYS A 637 -1.30 16.77 -17.59
N VAL A 638 -0.39 15.79 -17.71
CA VAL A 638 -0.76 14.38 -17.73
C VAL A 638 -1.28 13.94 -16.36
N ILE A 639 -0.69 14.47 -15.31
CA ILE A 639 -1.15 14.35 -13.92
C ILE A 639 -1.67 15.70 -13.41
N ARG A 640 -2.60 15.68 -12.49
CA ARG A 640 -3.24 16.89 -11.95
C ARG A 640 -2.36 17.62 -10.94
N SER A 641 -1.48 16.90 -10.24
CA SER A 641 -0.64 17.43 -9.18
C SER A 641 0.61 16.57 -8.94
N ALA A 642 1.58 17.11 -8.23
CA ALA A 642 2.75 16.37 -7.73
C ALA A 642 2.32 15.20 -6.83
N ARG A 643 1.26 15.37 -6.00
CA ARG A 643 0.63 14.34 -5.18
C ARG A 643 0.23 13.11 -6.01
N ASP A 644 -0.52 13.33 -7.09
CA ASP A 644 -1.01 12.24 -7.95
C ASP A 644 0.16 11.53 -8.64
N GLY A 645 1.19 12.28 -9.03
CA GLY A 645 2.40 11.72 -9.61
C GLY A 645 3.21 10.87 -8.61
N ASP A 646 3.39 11.35 -7.39
CA ASP A 646 4.10 10.59 -6.34
C ASP A 646 3.35 9.30 -6.01
N ILE A 647 2.04 9.38 -5.79
CA ILE A 647 1.19 8.21 -5.51
C ILE A 647 1.16 7.24 -6.70
N GLY A 648 1.05 7.77 -7.92
CA GLY A 648 1.09 6.97 -9.15
C GLY A 648 2.36 6.16 -9.29
N ALA A 649 3.52 6.77 -9.04
CA ALA A 649 4.80 6.07 -9.13
C ALA A 649 5.03 5.08 -7.98
N VAL A 650 4.73 5.48 -6.73
CA VAL A 650 4.92 4.61 -5.55
C VAL A 650 4.01 3.39 -5.63
N PHE A 651 2.74 3.54 -5.99
CA PHE A 651 1.76 2.46 -6.00
C PHE A 651 1.67 1.71 -7.34
N GLY A 652 2.12 2.33 -8.45
CA GLY A 652 2.09 1.73 -9.78
C GLY A 652 3.31 0.92 -10.14
N ILE A 653 4.50 1.45 -9.86
CA ILE A 653 5.78 0.81 -10.22
C ILE A 653 6.69 0.52 -9.02
N GLY A 654 6.26 0.84 -7.81
CA GLY A 654 7.05 0.62 -6.61
C GLY A 654 8.24 1.59 -6.50
N PHE A 655 8.09 2.84 -6.96
CA PHE A 655 9.06 3.88 -6.66
C PHE A 655 9.32 3.90 -5.14
N PRO A 656 10.58 4.03 -4.68
CA PRO A 656 10.90 3.89 -3.26
C PRO A 656 10.08 4.83 -2.36
N PRO A 657 9.16 4.31 -1.51
CA PRO A 657 8.28 5.16 -0.71
C PRO A 657 9.02 5.98 0.35
N PHE A 658 10.21 5.53 0.77
CA PHE A 658 11.06 6.29 1.71
C PHE A 658 11.72 7.53 1.07
N LEU A 659 11.56 7.72 -0.25
CA LEU A 659 11.91 8.94 -0.99
C LEU A 659 10.69 9.84 -1.23
N GLY A 660 9.48 9.39 -0.90
CA GLY A 660 8.25 10.17 -0.98
C GLY A 660 7.55 10.15 -2.35
N GLY A 661 8.20 9.60 -3.38
CA GLY A 661 7.79 9.64 -4.78
C GLY A 661 8.73 10.49 -5.63
N PRO A 662 8.56 10.51 -6.96
CA PRO A 662 9.46 11.21 -7.86
C PRO A 662 9.54 12.72 -7.62
N PHE A 663 8.42 13.39 -7.33
CA PHE A 663 8.40 14.84 -7.16
C PHE A 663 9.00 15.27 -5.82
N ARG A 664 8.69 14.60 -4.72
CA ARG A 664 9.35 14.84 -3.43
C ARG A 664 10.84 14.52 -3.49
N TYR A 665 11.22 13.49 -4.23
CA TYR A 665 12.62 13.16 -4.40
C TYR A 665 13.37 14.21 -5.24
N MET A 666 12.75 14.73 -6.31
CA MET A 666 13.31 15.85 -7.07
C MET A 666 13.47 17.12 -6.23
N ASP A 667 12.49 17.43 -5.38
CA ASP A 667 12.58 18.57 -4.45
C ASP A 667 13.69 18.38 -3.41
N ALA A 668 13.87 17.16 -2.91
CA ALA A 668 14.94 16.82 -1.97
C ALA A 668 16.34 16.90 -2.61
N LEU A 669 16.48 16.55 -3.89
CA LEU A 669 17.73 16.73 -4.64
C LEU A 669 17.98 18.22 -4.98
N GLY A 670 16.91 18.96 -5.21
CA GLY A 670 16.93 20.34 -5.70
C GLY A 670 16.93 20.41 -7.23
N PRO A 671 16.07 21.27 -7.84
CA PRO A 671 15.96 21.40 -9.29
C PRO A 671 17.29 21.76 -9.99
N GLY A 672 18.14 22.59 -9.35
CA GLY A 672 19.45 22.94 -9.89
C GLY A 672 20.39 21.75 -10.02
N GLU A 673 20.47 20.89 -9.00
CA GLU A 673 21.27 19.68 -9.02
C GLU A 673 20.71 18.65 -10.03
N MET A 674 19.39 18.57 -10.16
CA MET A 674 18.73 17.76 -11.17
C MET A 674 19.15 18.17 -12.59
N VAL A 675 19.09 19.47 -12.91
CA VAL A 675 19.48 20.01 -14.22
C VAL A 675 20.96 19.75 -14.48
N ALA A 676 21.84 20.03 -13.53
CA ALA A 676 23.27 19.79 -13.67
C ALA A 676 23.59 18.31 -13.92
N THR A 677 22.95 17.40 -13.19
CA THR A 677 23.11 15.95 -13.37
C THR A 677 22.63 15.50 -14.74
N LEU A 678 21.46 15.94 -15.18
CA LEU A 678 20.92 15.60 -16.50
C LEU A 678 21.80 16.13 -17.62
N GLN A 679 22.34 17.36 -17.52
CA GLN A 679 23.28 17.93 -18.51
C GLN A 679 24.57 17.11 -18.57
N ARG A 680 25.12 16.70 -17.41
CA ARG A 680 26.31 15.84 -17.36
C ARG A 680 26.04 14.48 -18.03
N LEU A 681 24.89 13.87 -17.76
CA LEU A 681 24.49 12.60 -18.37
C LEU A 681 24.20 12.76 -19.87
N ALA A 682 23.64 13.89 -20.29
CA ALA A 682 23.44 14.20 -21.71
C ALA A 682 24.77 14.31 -22.49
N ALA A 683 25.78 14.92 -21.92
CA ALA A 683 27.12 14.99 -22.50
C ALA A 683 27.80 13.61 -22.62
N LEU A 684 27.52 12.68 -21.69
CA LEU A 684 28.13 11.35 -21.67
C LEU A 684 27.37 10.32 -22.53
N TYR A 685 26.02 10.37 -22.48
CA TYR A 685 25.18 9.29 -23.01
C TYR A 685 24.17 9.75 -24.08
N GLY A 686 24.16 11.04 -24.42
CA GLY A 686 23.35 11.57 -25.52
C GLY A 686 22.08 12.32 -25.11
N PRO A 687 21.36 12.90 -26.11
CA PRO A 687 20.33 13.91 -25.91
C PRO A 687 19.06 13.42 -25.16
N ARG A 688 18.87 12.13 -25.02
CA ARG A 688 17.74 11.57 -24.22
C ARG A 688 17.73 12.04 -22.77
N TYR A 689 18.90 12.46 -22.26
CA TYR A 689 19.03 13.05 -20.90
C TYR A 689 18.84 14.57 -20.88
N ALA A 690 18.57 15.22 -22.00
CA ALA A 690 18.35 16.67 -22.01
C ALA A 690 17.27 17.03 -20.97
N PRO A 691 17.57 17.94 -20.01
CA PRO A 691 16.61 18.32 -18.97
C PRO A 691 15.38 18.94 -19.63
N CYS A 692 14.20 18.62 -19.10
CA CYS A 692 12.95 19.22 -19.59
C CYS A 692 12.89 20.71 -19.21
N GLU A 693 12.13 21.48 -19.99
CA GLU A 693 11.99 22.92 -19.78
C GLU A 693 11.45 23.27 -18.40
N GLN A 694 10.54 22.46 -17.88
CA GLN A 694 10.00 22.64 -16.53
C GLN A 694 11.09 22.64 -15.46
N LEU A 695 11.98 21.64 -15.49
CA LEU A 695 13.10 21.55 -14.54
C LEU A 695 14.07 22.73 -14.69
N VAL A 696 14.35 23.17 -15.92
CA VAL A 696 15.22 24.33 -16.18
C VAL A 696 14.59 25.60 -15.58
N ARG A 697 13.30 25.86 -15.85
CA ARG A 697 12.59 27.00 -15.28
C ARG A 697 12.58 26.98 -13.75
N MET A 698 12.33 25.81 -13.15
CA MET A 698 12.31 25.64 -11.70
C MET A 698 13.69 25.86 -11.07
N ALA A 699 14.76 25.40 -11.74
CA ALA A 699 16.14 25.63 -11.31
C ALA A 699 16.48 27.13 -11.28
N GLU A 700 16.12 27.87 -12.35
CA GLU A 700 16.33 29.31 -12.47
C GLU A 700 15.57 30.10 -11.37
N ARG A 701 14.32 29.67 -11.08
CA ARG A 701 13.44 30.36 -10.13
C ARG A 701 13.55 29.83 -8.69
N ARG A 702 14.30 28.77 -8.47
CA ARG A 702 14.38 28.04 -7.16
C ARG A 702 13.02 27.57 -6.66
N GLU A 703 12.17 27.12 -7.57
CA GLU A 703 10.83 26.59 -7.29
C GLU A 703 10.89 25.10 -6.95
N HIS A 704 9.90 24.62 -6.21
CA HIS A 704 9.70 23.22 -5.86
C HIS A 704 8.35 22.73 -6.39
N PHE A 705 8.20 21.42 -6.62
CA PHE A 705 6.95 20.81 -7.02
C PHE A 705 5.92 20.84 -5.89
N TRP A 706 6.41 20.69 -4.66
CA TRP A 706 5.60 20.83 -3.46
C TRP A 706 5.83 22.22 -2.85
N THR A 707 4.82 23.07 -2.91
CA THR A 707 4.89 24.40 -2.30
C THR A 707 4.74 24.29 -0.77
N ASN A 708 5.42 25.16 -0.02
CA ASN A 708 5.43 25.17 1.45
C ASN A 708 4.05 25.40 2.11
N GLY A 709 2.97 25.56 1.33
CA GLY A 709 1.57 25.63 1.78
C GLY A 709 0.77 24.35 1.58
N GLU A 710 1.29 23.38 0.82
CA GLU A 710 0.66 22.06 0.61
C GLU A 710 1.24 20.98 1.53
N THR A 711 2.16 21.36 2.42
CA THR A 711 2.61 20.50 3.51
C THR A 711 1.56 20.47 4.61
N ASP A 712 0.92 19.33 4.78
CA ASP A 712 0.26 18.89 6.03
C ASP A 712 -0.98 19.67 6.55
N GLN A 713 -1.71 20.43 5.74
CA GLN A 713 -3.03 20.91 6.15
C GLN A 713 -4.15 20.14 5.45
N GLY A 714 -4.43 18.94 5.95
CA GLY A 714 -5.75 18.34 5.80
C GLY A 714 -6.73 19.13 6.68
N ASN A 715 -7.53 20.01 6.06
CA ASN A 715 -8.74 20.55 6.68
C ASN A 715 -9.75 19.45 7.00
#